data_80b5f3ae2db011b562919d3eef4254b1
#
_entry.id   80b5f3ae2db011b562919d3eef4254b1
#
_cell.length_a   1.000
_cell.length_b   1.000
_cell.length_c   1.000
_cell.angle_alpha   90.00
_cell.angle_beta   90.00
_cell.angle_gamma   90.00
#
_symmetry.space_group_name_H-M   'P 1'
#
loop_
_entity.id
_entity.type
_entity.pdbx_description
1 polymer ?
#
loop_
_entity_poly.entity_id
_entity_poly.type
_entity_poly.pdbx_seq_one_letter_code
_entity_poly.pdbx_strand_id
1 'polypeptide(L)'
;MFQVVKRDGEIAEFDLSKIGGAIAKAFDATQMEYNSDITDLLSLRVTADFQNKIKDGKIDVESIQDSAEHVLVQAGYADVAKAYILYRKQREKIRNMKSTILDYKEIVNSYVKVEDWRVKENSTVTYSVGGLILSNSGAVTANYWLSEIYDQEIADAHRNADIHIHDLSMLTGYCAGWSLKQLIQEGLGGIKGKITSAPAKHLSVLCNQMVNFLGIMQNEWAGAQAFSSFDTYLAPFVKTDHLTYPEVKKCIESFVYGVNTPSRWGTQAPFSNITLDWTVPADLAEMPAIVGGKEMDFCYKDCKKEMDMINKAFIETMIEGDANGRGFQYPIPTYSITKDFDWSDTENNRLLFTMTSKYGTPYFSNYINSDMEPSDVRSMCCRLRLDLRELRKKTGGFFGSGESTGSVGVVTINLPRIAYLSASQEEFYHRLDHMMDIAARSLKIKRDVITKLLEEGLYPYTKRYLGSFENHFSTIGLLGMNEAGLNACWLRKDLTHAETQKFARNVLNHMRERLVIYQEEYGDLYNLEATPAESTTYRLAKHDRERWPEIITAGKKGDTPYYTNSSHLPVDYTSDIFDALDIQDELQTLYTSGTVFHAFLGERLPDWKAAASLVRKIAENYRLPYYTLSPTYSICQEHGYLAGEQKVCPVCGKTTEVYSRITGYYRPVQNWNDGKTQEYKNRRLYDIPYSYGRHEAERKSRREENGCSHAFQEAQKSWTHIEEHAGKKEGPVEIETAQEPGMVRYLFTTKTCPNCKVAKRILGNEAYTLVDAEENQELVSRFGVRQAPTLIVLHDGEVEKYVNASNIKKYVETCHSLPFTGTL
;
A
#
# COMPACT_ATOMS: atom_id res chain seq x y z
N MET A 1 5.27 13.99 49.96
CA MET A 1 5.24 12.58 49.63
C MET A 1 4.87 12.51 48.16
N PHE A 2 5.61 11.80 47.35
CA PHE A 2 5.29 11.62 45.91
C PHE A 2 4.54 10.32 45.71
N GLN A 3 3.83 10.24 44.58
CA GLN A 3 3.00 9.11 44.24
C GLN A 3 3.62 8.32 43.07
N VAL A 4 3.35 7.02 43.01
CA VAL A 4 3.80 6.14 41.94
C VAL A 4 2.63 5.84 41.01
N VAL A 5 2.83 6.14 39.73
CA VAL A 5 1.89 5.71 38.68
C VAL A 5 2.26 4.27 38.28
N LYS A 6 1.35 3.36 38.55
CA LYS A 6 1.49 1.97 38.13
C LYS A 6 1.30 1.83 36.61
N ARG A 7 1.67 0.68 36.05
CA ARG A 7 1.54 0.38 34.61
C ARG A 7 0.11 0.43 34.05
N ASP A 8 -0.87 0.14 34.91
CA ASP A 8 -2.30 0.21 34.61
C ASP A 8 -2.92 1.62 34.79
N GLY A 9 -2.07 2.60 35.10
CA GLY A 9 -2.49 3.97 35.36
C GLY A 9 -2.98 4.23 36.80
N GLU A 10 -3.07 3.20 37.64
CA GLU A 10 -3.46 3.37 39.04
C GLU A 10 -2.37 4.13 39.82
N ILE A 11 -2.78 5.06 40.65
CA ILE A 11 -1.88 5.86 41.48
C ILE A 11 -1.79 5.24 42.89
N ALA A 12 -0.58 4.96 43.32
CA ALA A 12 -0.31 4.41 44.65
C ALA A 12 0.68 5.30 45.43
N GLU A 13 0.65 5.23 46.73
CA GLU A 13 1.69 5.87 47.57
C GLU A 13 3.05 5.16 47.40
N PHE A 14 4.11 5.97 47.45
CA PHE A 14 5.48 5.46 47.40
C PHE A 14 5.81 4.63 48.64
N ASP A 15 6.36 3.45 48.42
CA ASP A 15 6.76 2.53 49.49
C ASP A 15 8.17 1.99 49.21
N LEU A 16 9.13 2.47 50.00
CA LEU A 16 10.55 2.10 49.88
C LEU A 16 10.80 0.62 50.08
N SER A 17 9.98 -0.04 50.90
CA SER A 17 10.16 -1.47 51.23
C SER A 17 9.95 -2.35 49.99
N LYS A 18 9.17 -1.90 49.02
CA LYS A 18 8.94 -2.63 47.75
C LYS A 18 10.19 -2.67 46.88
N ILE A 19 11.02 -1.60 46.92
CA ILE A 19 12.31 -1.55 46.24
C ILE A 19 13.27 -2.53 46.91
N GLY A 20 13.39 -2.45 48.22
CA GLY A 20 14.26 -3.35 49.02
C GLY A 20 13.89 -4.81 48.84
N GLY A 21 12.59 -5.13 48.89
CA GLY A 21 12.11 -6.50 48.68
C GLY A 21 12.35 -7.02 47.26
N ALA A 22 12.34 -6.15 46.23
CA ALA A 22 12.67 -6.54 44.85
C ALA A 22 14.17 -6.78 44.65
N ILE A 23 15.02 -5.94 45.27
CA ILE A 23 16.47 -6.09 45.27
C ILE A 23 16.90 -7.35 46.06
N ALA A 24 16.32 -7.58 47.23
CA ALA A 24 16.58 -8.81 48.02
C ALA A 24 16.34 -10.08 47.21
N LYS A 25 15.21 -10.16 46.48
CA LYS A 25 14.90 -11.30 45.61
C LYS A 25 15.91 -11.50 44.48
N ALA A 26 16.51 -10.43 43.99
CA ALA A 26 17.56 -10.52 42.95
C ALA A 26 18.88 -11.04 43.56
N PHE A 27 19.23 -10.68 44.81
CA PHE A 27 20.34 -11.26 45.55
C PHE A 27 20.11 -12.73 45.82
N ASP A 28 18.89 -13.11 46.27
CA ASP A 28 18.54 -14.53 46.53
C ASP A 28 18.69 -15.37 45.26
N ALA A 29 18.28 -14.81 44.09
CA ALA A 29 18.35 -15.51 42.81
C ALA A 29 19.80 -15.75 42.35
N THR A 30 20.76 -14.94 42.81
CA THR A 30 22.20 -15.07 42.50
C THR A 30 22.99 -15.82 43.55
N GLN A 31 22.34 -16.21 44.67
CA GLN A 31 22.97 -16.82 45.83
C GLN A 31 24.11 -15.99 46.41
N MET A 32 24.11 -14.67 46.18
CA MET A 32 25.08 -13.74 46.70
C MET A 32 24.65 -13.33 48.12
N GLU A 33 25.56 -13.40 49.06
CA GLU A 33 25.29 -13.02 50.46
C GLU A 33 25.04 -11.51 50.58
N TYR A 34 23.99 -11.15 51.30
CA TYR A 34 23.64 -9.77 51.64
C TYR A 34 23.03 -9.68 53.03
N ASN A 35 22.94 -8.48 53.58
CA ASN A 35 22.21 -8.16 54.77
C ASN A 35 21.19 -7.04 54.53
N SER A 36 20.35 -6.78 55.54
CA SER A 36 19.33 -5.71 55.44
C SER A 36 19.94 -4.34 55.16
N ASP A 37 21.14 -4.05 55.69
CA ASP A 37 21.77 -2.73 55.54
C ASP A 37 22.18 -2.48 54.12
N ILE A 38 22.58 -3.51 53.36
CA ILE A 38 22.92 -3.43 51.94
C ILE A 38 21.67 -3.13 51.13
N THR A 39 20.57 -3.86 51.36
CA THR A 39 19.33 -3.62 50.62
C THR A 39 18.70 -2.29 50.93
N ASP A 40 18.79 -1.83 52.16
CA ASP A 40 18.27 -0.52 52.58
C ASP A 40 19.13 0.62 51.97
N LEU A 41 20.48 0.49 51.97
CA LEU A 41 21.38 1.45 51.34
C LEU A 41 21.12 1.53 49.82
N LEU A 42 20.96 0.39 49.14
CA LEU A 42 20.66 0.34 47.71
C LEU A 42 19.30 0.96 47.41
N SER A 43 18.30 0.71 48.23
CA SER A 43 16.96 1.30 48.07
C SER A 43 16.94 2.81 48.20
N LEU A 44 17.74 3.34 49.15
CA LEU A 44 17.94 4.80 49.31
C LEU A 44 18.68 5.40 48.11
N ARG A 45 19.69 4.71 47.55
CA ARG A 45 20.40 5.15 46.36
C ARG A 45 19.48 5.16 45.13
N VAL A 46 18.64 4.14 44.97
CA VAL A 46 17.60 4.10 43.89
C VAL A 46 16.65 5.29 44.02
N THR A 47 16.25 5.61 45.28
CA THR A 47 15.40 6.78 45.54
C THR A 47 16.08 8.08 45.15
N ALA A 48 17.35 8.21 45.43
CA ALA A 48 18.16 9.38 45.08
C ALA A 48 18.36 9.49 43.54
N ASP A 49 18.55 8.36 42.85
CA ASP A 49 18.76 8.32 41.39
C ASP A 49 17.51 8.78 40.60
N PHE A 50 16.31 8.38 41.02
CA PHE A 50 15.12 8.79 40.32
C PHE A 50 14.51 10.12 40.79
N GLN A 51 15.05 10.76 41.81
CA GLN A 51 14.48 11.98 42.38
C GLN A 51 14.27 13.09 41.34
N ASN A 52 15.22 13.22 40.40
CA ASN A 52 15.13 14.18 39.29
C ASN A 52 14.12 13.80 38.21
N LYS A 53 13.58 12.58 38.23
CA LYS A 53 12.57 12.08 37.27
C LYS A 53 11.15 12.30 37.76
N ILE A 54 10.96 12.80 39.00
CA ILE A 54 9.63 13.10 39.55
C ILE A 54 9.07 14.35 38.89
N LYS A 55 7.90 14.25 38.27
CA LYS A 55 7.18 15.35 37.66
C LYS A 55 5.83 15.50 38.33
N ASP A 56 5.46 16.72 38.70
CA ASP A 56 4.18 17.05 39.37
C ASP A 56 3.86 16.15 40.59
N GLY A 57 4.89 15.79 41.36
CA GLY A 57 4.72 14.92 42.51
C GLY A 57 4.46 13.44 42.19
N LYS A 58 4.66 13.02 40.93
CA LYS A 58 4.41 11.65 40.45
C LYS A 58 5.63 11.09 39.74
N ILE A 59 5.79 9.76 39.79
CA ILE A 59 6.81 9.01 39.07
C ILE A 59 6.19 7.70 38.55
N ASP A 60 6.53 7.27 37.36
CA ASP A 60 6.12 5.96 36.85
C ASP A 60 6.98 4.84 37.44
N VAL A 61 6.36 3.66 37.54
CA VAL A 61 7.02 2.49 38.13
C VAL A 61 8.23 1.99 37.30
N GLU A 62 8.23 2.24 35.98
CA GLU A 62 9.32 1.84 35.10
C GLU A 62 10.57 2.67 35.39
N SER A 63 10.42 3.98 35.55
CA SER A 63 11.53 4.89 35.92
C SER A 63 12.16 4.49 37.24
N ILE A 64 11.39 3.98 38.21
CA ILE A 64 11.92 3.45 39.47
C ILE A 64 12.72 2.16 39.22
N GLN A 65 12.25 1.29 38.37
CA GLN A 65 12.93 0.01 38.08
C GLN A 65 14.20 0.23 37.25
N ASP A 66 14.20 1.16 36.31
CA ASP A 66 15.40 1.54 35.55
C ASP A 66 16.47 2.13 36.48
N SER A 67 16.06 2.92 37.46
CA SER A 67 16.97 3.43 38.49
C SER A 67 17.49 2.30 39.39
N ALA A 68 16.71 1.29 39.70
CA ALA A 68 17.16 0.13 40.44
C ALA A 68 18.23 -0.68 39.67
N GLU A 69 18.03 -0.89 38.39
CA GLU A 69 18.99 -1.55 37.50
C GLU A 69 20.31 -0.75 37.45
N HIS A 70 20.22 0.57 37.25
CA HIS A 70 21.37 1.46 37.16
C HIS A 70 22.20 1.46 38.47
N VAL A 71 21.53 1.59 39.60
CA VAL A 71 22.19 1.61 40.91
C VAL A 71 22.85 0.27 41.23
N LEU A 72 22.23 -0.87 40.90
CA LEU A 72 22.82 -2.19 41.08
C LEU A 72 24.13 -2.36 40.29
N VAL A 73 24.13 -1.90 39.05
CA VAL A 73 25.31 -1.92 38.17
C VAL A 73 26.42 -1.00 38.76
N GLN A 74 26.05 0.24 39.12
CA GLN A 74 27.00 1.20 39.69
C GLN A 74 27.61 0.78 41.05
N ALA A 75 26.81 0.03 41.82
CA ALA A 75 27.29 -0.48 43.13
C ALA A 75 28.19 -1.73 42.99
N GLY A 76 28.45 -2.19 41.75
CA GLY A 76 29.29 -3.35 41.46
C GLY A 76 28.58 -4.71 41.50
N TYR A 77 27.26 -4.72 41.66
CA TYR A 77 26.44 -5.95 41.71
C TYR A 77 25.88 -6.33 40.30
N ALA A 78 26.78 -6.51 39.31
CA ALA A 78 26.39 -6.74 37.93
C ALA A 78 25.54 -8.01 37.74
N ASP A 79 25.86 -9.11 38.44
CA ASP A 79 25.09 -10.35 38.36
C ASP A 79 23.71 -10.20 39.01
N VAL A 80 23.59 -9.46 40.10
CA VAL A 80 22.33 -9.14 40.76
C VAL A 80 21.48 -8.24 39.86
N ALA A 81 22.08 -7.25 39.21
CA ALA A 81 21.39 -6.41 38.23
C ALA A 81 20.84 -7.26 37.06
N LYS A 82 21.65 -8.18 36.55
CA LYS A 82 21.21 -9.11 35.49
C LYS A 82 20.05 -9.99 35.94
N ALA A 83 20.10 -10.53 37.17
CA ALA A 83 19.02 -11.31 37.75
C ALA A 83 17.74 -10.46 37.92
N TYR A 84 17.88 -9.20 38.34
CA TYR A 84 16.78 -8.23 38.45
C TYR A 84 16.10 -7.96 37.11
N ILE A 85 16.87 -7.71 36.05
CA ILE A 85 16.38 -7.48 34.68
C ILE A 85 15.66 -8.74 34.18
N LEU A 86 16.24 -9.93 34.36
CA LEU A 86 15.61 -11.18 33.95
C LEU A 86 14.29 -11.44 34.69
N TYR A 87 14.24 -11.17 35.98
CA TYR A 87 13.04 -11.29 36.80
C TYR A 87 11.95 -10.29 36.34
N ARG A 88 12.33 -9.04 36.06
CA ARG A 88 11.43 -8.03 35.50
C ARG A 88 10.82 -8.49 34.18
N LYS A 89 11.64 -8.96 33.23
CA LYS A 89 11.17 -9.54 31.94
C LYS A 89 10.28 -10.75 32.12
N GLN A 90 10.63 -11.64 33.04
CA GLN A 90 9.80 -12.83 33.33
C GLN A 90 8.44 -12.44 33.94
N ARG A 91 8.41 -11.47 34.84
CA ARG A 91 7.15 -10.94 35.41
C ARG A 91 6.30 -10.21 34.38
N GLU A 92 6.93 -9.48 33.48
CA GLU A 92 6.27 -8.86 32.35
C GLU A 92 5.66 -9.91 31.43
N LYS A 93 6.39 -10.95 31.09
CA LYS A 93 5.90 -12.08 30.29
C LYS A 93 4.71 -12.78 30.98
N ILE A 94 4.76 -13.03 32.29
CA ILE A 94 3.64 -13.62 33.05
C ILE A 94 2.41 -12.70 33.07
N ARG A 95 2.61 -11.37 33.17
CA ARG A 95 1.49 -10.41 33.11
C ARG A 95 0.86 -10.37 31.73
N ASN A 96 1.70 -10.32 30.69
CA ASN A 96 1.23 -10.35 29.31
C ASN A 96 0.46 -11.66 29.02
N MET A 97 0.93 -12.79 29.51
CA MET A 97 0.19 -14.06 29.45
C MET A 97 -1.15 -14.00 30.20
N LYS A 98 -1.19 -13.41 31.39
CA LYS A 98 -2.44 -13.27 32.17
C LYS A 98 -3.42 -12.30 31.49
N SER A 99 -2.95 -11.18 30.95
CA SER A 99 -3.78 -10.25 30.18
C SER A 99 -4.32 -10.94 28.93
N THR A 100 -3.47 -11.69 28.21
CA THR A 100 -3.87 -12.46 27.03
C THR A 100 -4.97 -13.48 27.33
N ILE A 101 -4.90 -14.18 28.48
CA ILE A 101 -5.94 -15.16 28.88
C ILE A 101 -7.25 -14.44 29.27
N LEU A 102 -7.18 -13.27 29.91
CA LEU A 102 -8.36 -12.47 30.24
C LEU A 102 -8.98 -11.88 28.95
N ASP A 103 -8.13 -11.35 28.06
CA ASP A 103 -8.53 -10.81 26.77
C ASP A 103 -9.16 -11.88 25.87
N TYR A 104 -8.69 -13.16 25.94
CA TYR A 104 -9.28 -14.24 25.17
C TYR A 104 -10.74 -14.51 25.53
N LYS A 105 -11.10 -14.50 26.81
CA LYS A 105 -12.49 -14.63 27.26
C LYS A 105 -13.34 -13.47 26.76
N GLU A 106 -12.80 -12.27 26.80
CA GLU A 106 -13.47 -11.07 26.32
C GLU A 106 -13.62 -11.09 24.80
N ILE A 107 -12.61 -11.50 24.04
CA ILE A 107 -12.66 -11.68 22.59
C ILE A 107 -13.76 -12.68 22.18
N VAL A 108 -13.80 -13.83 22.82
CA VAL A 108 -14.84 -14.84 22.54
C VAL A 108 -16.24 -14.30 22.88
N ASN A 109 -16.40 -13.67 24.04
CA ASN A 109 -17.68 -13.15 24.48
C ASN A 109 -18.17 -12.00 23.61
N SER A 110 -17.30 -11.06 23.25
CA SER A 110 -17.63 -9.93 22.40
C SER A 110 -17.99 -10.37 20.98
N TYR A 111 -17.29 -11.38 20.44
CA TYR A 111 -17.68 -11.97 19.16
C TYR A 111 -19.06 -12.62 19.24
N VAL A 112 -19.29 -13.47 20.23
CA VAL A 112 -20.57 -14.19 20.39
C VAL A 112 -21.74 -13.24 20.60
N LYS A 113 -21.53 -12.14 21.32
CA LYS A 113 -22.55 -11.11 21.56
C LYS A 113 -22.73 -10.10 20.42
N VAL A 114 -21.85 -10.16 19.41
CA VAL A 114 -21.82 -9.18 18.29
C VAL A 114 -21.64 -7.71 18.77
N GLU A 115 -21.06 -7.53 19.96
CA GLU A 115 -20.87 -6.21 20.59
C GLU A 115 -19.57 -5.51 20.13
N ASP A 116 -18.57 -6.27 19.66
CA ASP A 116 -17.29 -5.71 19.24
C ASP A 116 -17.35 -5.24 17.78
N TRP A 117 -16.96 -3.98 17.55
CA TRP A 117 -16.84 -3.42 16.20
C TRP A 117 -15.88 -4.21 15.30
N ARG A 118 -14.89 -4.89 15.88
CA ARG A 118 -13.96 -5.79 15.18
C ARG A 118 -14.66 -6.96 14.50
N VAL A 119 -15.81 -7.41 15.02
CA VAL A 119 -16.65 -8.44 14.37
C VAL A 119 -17.15 -7.95 13.00
N LYS A 120 -17.30 -6.62 12.85
CA LYS A 120 -17.68 -5.93 11.61
C LYS A 120 -16.48 -5.31 10.87
N GLU A 121 -15.26 -5.44 11.43
CA GLU A 121 -14.05 -4.80 10.88
C GLU A 121 -13.72 -5.31 9.48
N ASN A 122 -13.77 -6.61 9.29
CA ASN A 122 -13.52 -7.28 8.03
C ASN A 122 -14.81 -7.87 7.45
N SER A 123 -15.26 -7.26 6.41
CA SER A 123 -16.55 -7.49 5.78
C SER A 123 -16.70 -8.81 5.06
N THR A 124 -15.60 -9.43 4.74
CA THR A 124 -15.59 -10.69 3.99
C THR A 124 -15.85 -11.89 4.88
N VAL A 125 -15.78 -11.72 6.20
CA VAL A 125 -16.04 -12.78 7.19
C VAL A 125 -17.46 -12.60 7.75
N THR A 126 -18.33 -13.58 7.51
CA THR A 126 -19.67 -13.60 8.09
C THR A 126 -19.63 -14.05 9.55
N TYR A 127 -20.59 -13.58 10.36
CA TYR A 127 -20.80 -14.09 11.71
C TYR A 127 -21.09 -15.60 11.67
N SER A 128 -20.12 -16.41 12.08
CA SER A 128 -20.12 -17.85 11.93
C SER A 128 -19.13 -18.50 12.88
N VAL A 129 -19.22 -19.81 13.05
CA VAL A 129 -18.22 -20.59 13.81
C VAL A 129 -16.81 -20.42 13.20
N GLY A 130 -16.70 -20.44 11.89
CA GLY A 130 -15.43 -20.20 11.21
C GLY A 130 -14.88 -18.78 11.46
N GLY A 131 -15.75 -17.77 11.45
CA GLY A 131 -15.38 -16.39 11.81
C GLY A 131 -14.90 -16.28 13.27
N LEU A 132 -15.52 -16.99 14.19
CA LEU A 132 -15.05 -17.08 15.58
C LEU A 132 -13.65 -17.70 15.69
N ILE A 133 -13.40 -18.79 14.95
CA ILE A 133 -12.08 -19.45 14.92
C ILE A 133 -11.01 -18.48 14.38
N LEU A 134 -11.30 -17.80 13.28
CA LEU A 134 -10.38 -16.83 12.67
C LEU A 134 -10.13 -15.63 13.61
N SER A 135 -11.15 -15.11 14.27
CA SER A 135 -11.02 -14.01 15.24
C SER A 135 -10.11 -14.41 16.40
N ASN A 136 -10.34 -15.58 16.98
CA ASN A 136 -9.53 -16.09 18.10
C ASN A 136 -8.08 -16.36 17.67
N SER A 137 -7.89 -17.06 16.55
CA SER A 137 -6.56 -17.35 16.02
C SER A 137 -5.82 -16.05 15.68
N GLY A 138 -6.53 -15.09 15.07
CA GLY A 138 -5.97 -13.80 14.71
C GLY A 138 -5.51 -12.99 15.91
N ALA A 139 -6.29 -12.96 16.99
CA ALA A 139 -5.91 -12.26 18.22
C ALA A 139 -4.65 -12.85 18.87
N VAL A 140 -4.54 -14.18 18.91
CA VAL A 140 -3.34 -14.87 19.42
C VAL A 140 -2.12 -14.56 18.55
N THR A 141 -2.27 -14.60 17.22
CA THR A 141 -1.18 -14.32 16.29
C THR A 141 -0.74 -12.86 16.38
N ALA A 142 -1.68 -11.91 16.48
CA ALA A 142 -1.35 -10.49 16.63
C ALA A 142 -0.57 -10.23 17.94
N ASN A 143 -0.98 -10.87 19.03
CA ASN A 143 -0.22 -10.78 20.28
C ASN A 143 1.18 -11.37 20.15
N TYR A 144 1.34 -12.49 19.43
CA TYR A 144 2.66 -13.10 19.18
C TYR A 144 3.57 -12.17 18.39
N TRP A 145 3.07 -11.49 17.33
CA TRP A 145 3.83 -10.47 16.63
C TRP A 145 4.33 -9.36 17.58
N LEU A 146 3.42 -8.83 18.41
CA LEU A 146 3.68 -7.64 19.23
C LEU A 146 4.43 -7.94 20.55
N SER A 147 4.57 -9.21 20.97
CA SER A 147 5.23 -9.57 22.22
C SER A 147 6.49 -10.40 22.04
N GLU A 148 6.60 -11.17 20.96
CA GLU A 148 7.71 -12.11 20.77
C GLU A 148 8.57 -11.80 19.54
N ILE A 149 7.98 -11.18 18.50
CA ILE A 149 8.68 -10.93 17.23
C ILE A 149 9.21 -9.49 17.17
N TYR A 150 8.33 -8.50 17.32
CA TYR A 150 8.71 -7.10 17.27
C TYR A 150 9.38 -6.65 18.56
N ASP A 151 10.32 -5.73 18.45
CA ASP A 151 10.86 -5.03 19.62
C ASP A 151 9.79 -4.14 20.27
N GLN A 152 10.09 -3.68 21.50
CA GLN A 152 9.14 -2.94 22.31
C GLN A 152 8.73 -1.62 21.65
N GLU A 153 9.64 -0.93 20.97
CA GLU A 153 9.38 0.35 20.33
C GLU A 153 8.38 0.22 19.18
N ILE A 154 8.56 -0.79 18.32
CA ILE A 154 7.60 -1.13 17.23
C ILE A 154 6.24 -1.51 17.80
N ALA A 155 6.22 -2.37 18.80
CA ALA A 155 4.99 -2.83 19.43
C ALA A 155 4.22 -1.69 20.09
N ASP A 156 4.92 -0.79 20.78
CA ASP A 156 4.33 0.36 21.45
C ASP A 156 3.84 1.41 20.44
N ALA A 157 4.58 1.66 19.38
CA ALA A 157 4.14 2.55 18.30
C ALA A 157 2.82 2.06 17.68
N HIS A 158 2.68 0.74 17.48
CA HIS A 158 1.42 0.15 17.01
C HIS A 158 0.30 0.25 18.05
N ARG A 159 0.56 -0.16 19.30
CA ARG A 159 -0.45 -0.15 20.40
C ARG A 159 -0.95 1.25 20.69
N ASN A 160 -0.04 2.21 20.71
CA ASN A 160 -0.33 3.63 20.96
C ASN A 160 -0.96 4.34 19.75
N ALA A 161 -1.10 3.66 18.61
CA ALA A 161 -1.65 4.22 17.37
C ALA A 161 -0.80 5.35 16.73
N ASP A 162 0.52 5.35 16.94
CA ASP A 162 1.45 6.21 16.18
C ASP A 162 1.58 5.70 14.75
N ILE A 163 1.54 4.36 14.62
CA ILE A 163 1.47 3.65 13.35
C ILE A 163 0.40 2.55 13.41
N HIS A 164 0.03 2.03 12.26
CA HIS A 164 -0.77 0.81 12.16
C HIS A 164 -0.05 -0.23 11.30
N ILE A 165 0.35 -1.34 11.92
CA ILE A 165 0.88 -2.51 11.22
C ILE A 165 -0.33 -3.36 10.81
N HIS A 166 -0.49 -3.58 9.50
CA HIS A 166 -1.62 -4.34 8.95
C HIS A 166 -1.41 -5.85 9.09
N ASP A 167 -2.50 -6.58 9.12
CA ASP A 167 -2.58 -8.06 9.04
C ASP A 167 -1.77 -8.83 10.07
N LEU A 168 -1.71 -8.31 11.29
CA LEU A 168 -1.09 -9.00 12.43
C LEU A 168 -1.81 -10.32 12.80
N SER A 169 -3.03 -10.53 12.28
CA SER A 169 -3.81 -11.75 12.50
C SER A 169 -3.23 -13.01 11.83
N MET A 170 -2.26 -12.84 10.94
CA MET A 170 -1.62 -13.95 10.22
C MET A 170 -0.10 -13.83 10.21
N LEU A 171 0.61 -14.95 10.30
CA LEU A 171 2.07 -15.05 10.15
C LEU A 171 2.41 -15.25 8.67
N THR A 172 2.14 -14.25 7.83
CA THR A 172 2.34 -14.38 6.38
C THR A 172 2.48 -13.02 5.69
N GLY A 173 2.70 -13.04 4.37
CA GLY A 173 2.71 -11.86 3.51
C GLY A 173 1.34 -11.23 3.36
N TYR A 174 1.31 -9.99 2.87
CA TYR A 174 0.09 -9.21 2.71
C TYR A 174 -0.68 -9.65 1.48
N CYS A 175 -0.19 -9.35 0.28
CA CYS A 175 -0.88 -9.67 -0.96
C CYS A 175 0.10 -10.08 -2.06
N ALA A 176 -0.40 -10.86 -3.03
CA ALA A 176 0.41 -11.35 -4.13
C ALA A 176 -0.33 -11.33 -5.47
N GLY A 177 0.42 -11.01 -6.52
CA GLY A 177 0.07 -11.33 -7.89
C GLY A 177 0.73 -12.65 -8.28
N TRP A 178 0.03 -13.40 -9.09
CA TRP A 178 0.44 -14.74 -9.51
C TRP A 178 0.51 -14.81 -11.02
N SER A 179 1.51 -15.50 -11.53
CA SER A 179 1.62 -15.75 -12.96
C SER A 179 0.57 -16.76 -13.42
N LEU A 180 -0.43 -16.27 -14.14
CA LEU A 180 -1.41 -17.13 -14.80
C LEU A 180 -0.74 -17.99 -15.87
N LYS A 181 0.27 -17.45 -16.54
CA LYS A 181 1.11 -18.19 -17.49
C LYS A 181 1.76 -19.42 -16.85
N GLN A 182 2.31 -19.27 -15.64
CA GLN A 182 2.92 -20.40 -14.91
C GLN A 182 1.88 -21.47 -14.57
N LEU A 183 0.69 -21.06 -14.10
CA LEU A 183 -0.40 -22.02 -13.83
C LEU A 183 -0.83 -22.77 -15.10
N ILE A 184 -0.90 -22.10 -16.25
CA ILE A 184 -1.22 -22.69 -17.54
C ILE A 184 -0.12 -23.66 -18.00
N GLN A 185 1.14 -23.34 -17.78
CA GLN A 185 2.28 -24.16 -18.18
C GLN A 185 2.48 -25.39 -17.30
N GLU A 186 2.28 -25.25 -15.99
CA GLU A 186 2.68 -26.27 -15.01
C GLU A 186 1.50 -26.99 -14.34
N GLY A 187 0.29 -26.43 -14.46
CA GLY A 187 -0.89 -26.95 -13.77
C GLY A 187 -0.92 -26.60 -12.28
N LEU A 188 -1.83 -27.19 -11.54
CA LEU A 188 -2.03 -26.93 -10.11
C LEU A 188 -1.50 -28.08 -9.26
N GLY A 189 -0.50 -27.83 -8.43
CA GLY A 189 0.08 -28.81 -7.49
C GLY A 189 1.60 -28.87 -7.52
N GLY A 190 2.17 -30.07 -7.59
CA GLY A 190 3.62 -30.27 -7.54
C GLY A 190 4.20 -30.24 -6.10
N ILE A 191 3.35 -30.35 -5.08
CA ILE A 191 3.72 -30.37 -3.67
C ILE A 191 3.65 -31.80 -3.16
N LYS A 192 4.73 -32.27 -2.53
CA LYS A 192 4.83 -33.63 -1.99
C LYS A 192 3.65 -33.95 -1.05
N GLY A 193 2.96 -35.04 -1.32
CA GLY A 193 1.83 -35.51 -0.53
C GLY A 193 0.51 -34.80 -0.77
N LYS A 194 0.44 -33.92 -1.78
CA LYS A 194 -0.79 -33.24 -2.23
C LYS A 194 -1.18 -33.68 -3.64
N ILE A 195 -2.46 -33.56 -3.95
CA ILE A 195 -2.98 -33.83 -5.31
C ILE A 195 -2.38 -32.82 -6.29
N THR A 196 -1.98 -33.35 -7.46
CA THR A 196 -1.45 -32.54 -8.57
C THR A 196 -2.39 -32.65 -9.76
N SER A 197 -2.76 -31.52 -10.33
CA SER A 197 -3.52 -31.41 -11.57
C SER A 197 -2.56 -31.00 -12.71
N ALA A 198 -2.55 -31.75 -13.78
CA ALA A 198 -1.76 -31.43 -14.97
C ALA A 198 -2.20 -30.08 -15.59
N PRO A 199 -1.36 -29.48 -16.48
CA PRO A 199 -1.75 -28.30 -17.25
C PRO A 199 -3.12 -28.43 -17.90
N ALA A 200 -3.97 -27.43 -17.73
CA ALA A 200 -5.33 -27.42 -18.27
C ALA A 200 -5.29 -27.43 -19.79
N LYS A 201 -6.05 -28.32 -20.41
CA LYS A 201 -6.23 -28.35 -21.86
C LYS A 201 -7.50 -27.64 -22.33
N HIS A 202 -8.45 -27.46 -21.44
CA HIS A 202 -9.78 -26.92 -21.72
C HIS A 202 -10.06 -25.71 -20.81
N LEU A 203 -10.84 -24.72 -21.33
CA LEU A 203 -11.19 -23.52 -20.59
C LEU A 203 -11.85 -23.82 -19.23
N SER A 204 -12.79 -24.77 -19.20
CA SER A 204 -13.49 -25.16 -17.95
C SER A 204 -12.56 -25.72 -16.89
N VAL A 205 -11.53 -26.47 -17.31
CA VAL A 205 -10.51 -27.02 -16.39
C VAL A 205 -9.62 -25.90 -15.84
N LEU A 206 -9.20 -24.96 -16.70
CA LEU A 206 -8.42 -23.80 -16.27
C LEU A 206 -9.21 -22.93 -15.28
N CYS A 207 -10.47 -22.65 -15.57
CA CYS A 207 -11.35 -21.91 -14.64
C CYS A 207 -11.43 -22.59 -13.26
N ASN A 208 -11.57 -23.91 -13.23
CA ASN A 208 -11.58 -24.67 -11.99
C ASN A 208 -10.22 -24.64 -11.28
N GLN A 209 -9.11 -24.77 -12.02
CA GLN A 209 -7.77 -24.66 -11.43
C GLN A 209 -7.54 -23.27 -10.81
N MET A 210 -7.97 -22.19 -11.48
CA MET A 210 -7.86 -20.83 -10.94
C MET A 210 -8.68 -20.65 -9.64
N VAL A 211 -9.92 -21.14 -9.59
CA VAL A 211 -10.74 -21.08 -8.35
C VAL A 211 -10.05 -21.81 -7.21
N ASN A 212 -9.57 -23.02 -7.45
CA ASN A 212 -8.87 -23.80 -6.42
C ASN A 212 -7.54 -23.15 -6.01
N PHE A 213 -6.78 -22.60 -6.97
CA PHE A 213 -5.54 -21.88 -6.70
C PHE A 213 -5.78 -20.70 -5.76
N LEU A 214 -6.75 -19.82 -6.10
CA LEU A 214 -7.09 -18.66 -5.26
C LEU A 214 -7.58 -19.09 -3.87
N GLY A 215 -8.41 -20.14 -3.81
CA GLY A 215 -8.87 -20.71 -2.53
C GLY A 215 -7.74 -21.29 -1.66
N ILE A 216 -6.71 -21.85 -2.28
CA ILE A 216 -5.51 -22.33 -1.57
C ILE A 216 -4.67 -21.15 -1.07
N MET A 217 -4.40 -20.19 -1.96
CA MET A 217 -3.52 -19.06 -1.64
C MET A 217 -4.05 -18.16 -0.54
N GLN A 218 -5.36 -18.01 -0.41
CA GLN A 218 -5.92 -17.27 0.72
C GLN A 218 -5.66 -17.90 2.11
N ASN A 219 -5.20 -19.17 2.16
CA ASN A 219 -4.75 -19.78 3.42
C ASN A 219 -3.27 -19.47 3.71
N GLU A 220 -2.51 -19.06 2.72
CA GLU A 220 -1.09 -18.74 2.84
C GLU A 220 -0.81 -17.22 2.79
N TRP A 221 -1.82 -16.38 2.50
CA TRP A 221 -1.71 -14.92 2.37
C TRP A 221 -2.86 -14.20 3.07
N ALA A 222 -2.55 -13.04 3.65
CA ALA A 222 -3.53 -12.29 4.43
C ALA A 222 -4.51 -11.48 3.58
N GLY A 223 -4.06 -10.97 2.44
CA GLY A 223 -4.81 -10.06 1.59
C GLY A 223 -5.14 -10.63 0.20
N ALA A 224 -5.32 -9.72 -0.75
CA ALA A 224 -5.77 -10.05 -2.09
C ALA A 224 -4.79 -10.89 -2.90
N GLN A 225 -5.37 -11.73 -3.77
CA GLN A 225 -4.68 -12.54 -4.76
C GLN A 225 -5.09 -12.09 -6.17
N ALA A 226 -4.14 -11.90 -7.07
CA ALA A 226 -4.42 -11.35 -8.39
C ALA A 226 -3.87 -12.21 -9.53
N PHE A 227 -4.61 -12.27 -10.63
CA PHE A 227 -4.12 -12.71 -11.92
C PHE A 227 -4.14 -11.56 -12.92
N SER A 228 -3.01 -11.36 -13.62
CA SER A 228 -2.91 -10.37 -14.67
C SER A 228 -3.24 -10.96 -16.04
N SER A 229 -3.62 -10.10 -17.00
CA SER A 229 -3.89 -10.47 -18.41
C SER A 229 -4.87 -11.63 -18.56
N PHE A 230 -5.92 -11.61 -17.73
CA PHE A 230 -6.89 -12.70 -17.64
C PHE A 230 -7.54 -13.03 -19.00
N ASP A 231 -8.03 -12.02 -19.70
CA ASP A 231 -8.68 -12.17 -21.00
C ASP A 231 -7.69 -12.61 -22.10
N THR A 232 -6.46 -12.09 -22.08
CA THR A 232 -5.39 -12.47 -23.01
C THR A 232 -4.99 -13.93 -22.84
N TYR A 233 -4.77 -14.39 -21.61
CA TYR A 233 -4.32 -15.76 -21.36
C TYR A 233 -5.41 -16.84 -21.51
N LEU A 234 -6.68 -16.50 -21.34
CA LEU A 234 -7.79 -17.44 -21.50
C LEU A 234 -8.23 -17.60 -22.96
N ALA A 235 -8.05 -16.57 -23.79
CA ALA A 235 -8.52 -16.56 -25.19
C ALA A 235 -8.01 -17.75 -26.03
N PRO A 236 -6.73 -18.21 -25.91
CA PRO A 236 -6.25 -19.38 -26.64
C PRO A 236 -7.02 -20.66 -26.39
N PHE A 237 -7.58 -20.86 -25.19
CA PHE A 237 -8.37 -22.03 -24.84
C PHE A 237 -9.71 -22.05 -25.60
N VAL A 238 -10.34 -20.87 -25.73
CA VAL A 238 -11.59 -20.72 -26.53
C VAL A 238 -11.32 -21.06 -27.99
N LYS A 239 -10.19 -20.56 -28.53
CA LYS A 239 -9.78 -20.80 -29.91
C LYS A 239 -9.47 -22.28 -30.15
N THR A 240 -8.69 -22.91 -29.29
CA THR A 240 -8.27 -24.31 -29.42
C THR A 240 -9.45 -25.28 -29.32
N ASP A 241 -10.38 -25.05 -28.41
CA ASP A 241 -11.57 -25.89 -28.21
C ASP A 241 -12.71 -25.51 -29.17
N HIS A 242 -12.56 -24.48 -29.99
CA HIS A 242 -13.60 -23.95 -30.86
C HIS A 242 -14.93 -23.67 -30.15
N LEU A 243 -14.85 -23.13 -28.93
CA LEU A 243 -16.02 -22.92 -28.08
C LEU A 243 -16.98 -21.89 -28.66
N THR A 244 -18.26 -22.21 -28.57
CA THR A 244 -19.31 -21.24 -28.81
C THR A 244 -19.48 -20.28 -27.65
N TYR A 245 -20.07 -19.10 -27.89
CA TYR A 245 -20.28 -18.09 -26.82
C TYR A 245 -21.02 -18.63 -25.58
N PRO A 246 -22.13 -19.44 -25.72
CA PRO A 246 -22.79 -20.01 -24.54
C PRO A 246 -21.88 -20.93 -23.71
N GLU A 247 -20.96 -21.66 -24.35
CA GLU A 247 -20.01 -22.53 -23.65
C GLU A 247 -18.96 -21.68 -22.91
N VAL A 248 -18.45 -20.62 -23.56
CA VAL A 248 -17.54 -19.66 -22.90
C VAL A 248 -18.24 -19.03 -21.70
N LYS A 249 -19.46 -18.51 -21.86
CA LYS A 249 -20.23 -17.88 -20.78
C LYS A 249 -20.38 -18.83 -19.59
N LYS A 250 -20.74 -20.09 -19.82
CA LYS A 250 -20.88 -21.12 -18.78
C LYS A 250 -19.58 -21.35 -18.01
N CYS A 251 -18.43 -21.35 -18.67
CA CYS A 251 -17.13 -21.49 -18.01
C CYS A 251 -16.81 -20.28 -17.13
N ILE A 252 -17.04 -19.07 -17.63
CA ILE A 252 -16.80 -17.82 -16.91
C ILE A 252 -17.77 -17.65 -15.73
N GLU A 253 -19.05 -17.98 -15.91
CA GLU A 253 -20.03 -18.03 -14.81
C GLU A 253 -19.55 -18.97 -13.69
N SER A 254 -19.12 -20.18 -14.04
CA SER A 254 -18.59 -21.14 -13.06
C SER A 254 -17.39 -20.58 -12.30
N PHE A 255 -16.50 -19.86 -12.97
CA PHE A 255 -15.37 -19.20 -12.32
C PHE A 255 -15.84 -18.09 -11.36
N VAL A 256 -16.73 -17.20 -11.81
CA VAL A 256 -17.24 -16.09 -10.98
C VAL A 256 -17.97 -16.62 -9.74
N TYR A 257 -18.87 -17.58 -9.91
CA TYR A 257 -19.54 -18.23 -8.76
C TYR A 257 -18.54 -18.91 -7.83
N GLY A 258 -17.54 -19.60 -8.37
CA GLY A 258 -16.51 -20.28 -7.62
C GLY A 258 -15.72 -19.35 -6.71
N VAL A 259 -15.30 -18.18 -7.20
CA VAL A 259 -14.54 -17.20 -6.40
C VAL A 259 -15.43 -16.37 -5.46
N ASN A 260 -16.76 -16.43 -5.57
CA ASN A 260 -17.68 -15.80 -4.62
C ASN A 260 -18.26 -16.79 -3.60
N THR A 261 -17.99 -18.08 -3.78
CA THR A 261 -18.39 -19.09 -2.79
C THR A 261 -17.40 -19.12 -1.64
N PRO A 262 -17.85 -19.00 -0.37
CA PRO A 262 -16.96 -19.09 0.77
C PRO A 262 -16.18 -20.40 0.75
N SER A 263 -14.85 -20.29 0.76
CA SER A 263 -13.99 -21.46 0.87
C SER A 263 -13.99 -21.97 2.30
N ARG A 264 -13.20 -22.99 2.59
CA ARG A 264 -13.00 -23.61 3.88
C ARG A 264 -13.60 -22.86 5.09
N TRP A 265 -14.38 -23.53 5.93
CA TRP A 265 -15.06 -22.99 7.11
C TRP A 265 -16.31 -22.15 6.84
N GLY A 266 -16.66 -21.91 5.56
CA GLY A 266 -17.83 -21.11 5.18
C GLY A 266 -17.71 -19.63 5.59
N THR A 267 -16.48 -19.09 5.71
CA THR A 267 -16.25 -17.78 6.30
C THR A 267 -15.92 -16.69 5.32
N GLN A 268 -15.10 -17.00 4.32
CA GLN A 268 -14.59 -15.99 3.40
C GLN A 268 -14.45 -16.56 1.99
N ALA A 269 -14.95 -15.80 0.99
CA ALA A 269 -14.62 -16.02 -0.40
C ALA A 269 -13.19 -15.51 -0.68
N PRO A 270 -12.46 -16.10 -1.66
CA PRO A 270 -11.13 -15.62 -2.04
C PRO A 270 -11.17 -14.16 -2.45
N PHE A 271 -10.45 -13.29 -1.71
CA PHE A 271 -10.29 -11.90 -2.09
C PHE A 271 -9.42 -11.84 -3.34
N SER A 272 -10.06 -11.77 -4.49
CA SER A 272 -9.43 -11.94 -5.79
C SER A 272 -9.60 -10.73 -6.70
N ASN A 273 -8.59 -10.47 -7.50
CA ASN A 273 -8.56 -9.43 -8.52
C ASN A 273 -8.11 -10.03 -9.86
N ILE A 274 -8.64 -9.52 -10.96
CA ILE A 274 -8.16 -9.83 -12.31
C ILE A 274 -7.88 -8.54 -13.07
N THR A 275 -6.82 -8.54 -13.87
CA THR A 275 -6.58 -7.49 -14.85
C THR A 275 -7.03 -7.98 -16.23
N LEU A 276 -7.76 -7.14 -16.93
CA LEU A 276 -8.27 -7.35 -18.27
C LEU A 276 -7.58 -6.34 -19.19
N ASP A 277 -6.87 -6.86 -20.17
CA ASP A 277 -6.04 -6.04 -21.05
C ASP A 277 -6.87 -5.27 -22.07
N TRP A 278 -8.03 -5.81 -22.49
CA TRP A 278 -8.92 -5.28 -23.55
C TRP A 278 -8.29 -5.29 -24.94
N THR A 279 -7.06 -4.84 -25.04
CA THR A 279 -6.19 -4.97 -26.21
C THR A 279 -4.99 -5.83 -25.82
N VAL A 280 -4.60 -6.76 -26.69
CA VAL A 280 -3.45 -7.63 -26.37
C VAL A 280 -2.19 -6.79 -26.18
N PRO A 281 -1.50 -6.89 -25.03
CA PRO A 281 -0.29 -6.13 -24.77
C PRO A 281 0.82 -6.41 -25.79
N ALA A 282 1.54 -5.37 -26.20
CA ALA A 282 2.56 -5.46 -27.25
C ALA A 282 3.64 -6.52 -26.97
N ASP A 283 4.02 -6.71 -25.72
CA ASP A 283 5.00 -7.69 -25.31
C ASP A 283 4.49 -9.14 -25.31
N LEU A 284 3.17 -9.35 -25.27
CA LEU A 284 2.54 -10.66 -25.41
C LEU A 284 2.08 -10.94 -26.85
N ALA A 285 1.82 -9.92 -27.64
CA ALA A 285 1.14 -10.02 -28.93
C ALA A 285 1.79 -11.03 -29.87
N GLU A 286 3.11 -10.97 -30.02
CA GLU A 286 3.89 -11.84 -30.92
C GLU A 286 4.37 -13.14 -30.24
N MET A 287 4.04 -13.35 -28.96
CA MET A 287 4.42 -14.58 -28.29
C MET A 287 3.49 -15.74 -28.69
N PRO A 288 4.02 -16.97 -28.86
CA PRO A 288 3.21 -18.15 -29.04
C PRO A 288 2.23 -18.32 -27.89
N ALA A 289 0.96 -18.57 -28.19
CA ALA A 289 -0.04 -18.88 -27.17
C ALA A 289 0.24 -20.23 -26.50
N ILE A 290 -0.14 -20.39 -25.24
CA ILE A 290 0.14 -21.60 -24.46
C ILE A 290 -1.19 -22.26 -24.06
N VAL A 291 -1.35 -23.54 -24.42
CA VAL A 291 -2.49 -24.37 -24.01
C VAL A 291 -1.98 -25.77 -23.62
N GLY A 292 -2.44 -26.28 -22.48
CA GLY A 292 -2.04 -27.60 -21.99
C GLY A 292 -0.54 -27.72 -21.72
N GLY A 293 0.11 -26.62 -21.36
CA GLY A 293 1.55 -26.53 -21.12
C GLY A 293 2.41 -26.54 -22.38
N LYS A 294 1.83 -26.36 -23.56
CA LYS A 294 2.52 -26.37 -24.85
C LYS A 294 2.28 -25.09 -25.62
N GLU A 295 3.31 -24.65 -26.34
CA GLU A 295 3.18 -23.57 -27.29
C GLU A 295 2.34 -24.01 -28.49
N MET A 296 1.48 -23.11 -28.95
CA MET A 296 0.61 -23.29 -30.10
C MET A 296 1.27 -22.70 -31.36
N ASP A 297 0.73 -22.99 -32.52
CA ASP A 297 1.14 -22.48 -33.82
C ASP A 297 0.57 -21.07 -34.15
N PHE A 298 -0.06 -20.44 -33.19
CA PHE A 298 -0.62 -19.08 -33.28
C PHE A 298 -0.22 -18.25 -32.05
N CYS A 299 -0.25 -16.93 -32.21
CA CYS A 299 0.16 -15.97 -31.17
C CYS A 299 -1.07 -15.43 -30.40
N TYR A 300 -0.83 -14.78 -29.27
CA TYR A 300 -1.91 -14.16 -28.49
C TYR A 300 -2.70 -13.11 -29.28
N LYS A 301 -2.04 -12.32 -30.16
CA LYS A 301 -2.74 -11.35 -31.04
C LYS A 301 -3.79 -11.99 -31.95
N ASP A 302 -3.61 -13.26 -32.32
CA ASP A 302 -4.51 -14.00 -33.19
C ASP A 302 -5.81 -14.48 -32.48
N CYS A 303 -5.93 -14.20 -31.18
CA CYS A 303 -7.04 -14.61 -30.33
C CYS A 303 -7.96 -13.44 -29.92
N LYS A 304 -7.94 -12.30 -30.64
CA LYS A 304 -8.73 -11.12 -30.27
C LYS A 304 -10.25 -11.40 -30.22
N LYS A 305 -10.75 -12.16 -31.14
CA LYS A 305 -12.17 -12.55 -31.17
C LYS A 305 -12.58 -13.34 -29.93
N GLU A 306 -11.75 -14.27 -29.55
CA GLU A 306 -11.98 -15.14 -28.39
C GLU A 306 -11.81 -14.34 -27.08
N MET A 307 -10.88 -13.39 -27.05
CA MET A 307 -10.72 -12.43 -25.96
C MET A 307 -11.97 -11.57 -25.77
N ASP A 308 -12.58 -11.12 -26.87
CA ASP A 308 -13.85 -10.37 -26.83
C ASP A 308 -15.01 -11.24 -26.31
N MET A 309 -15.05 -12.55 -26.63
CA MET A 309 -16.05 -13.48 -26.07
C MET A 309 -15.89 -13.65 -24.55
N ILE A 310 -14.65 -13.70 -24.04
CA ILE A 310 -14.37 -13.80 -22.60
C ILE A 310 -14.80 -12.53 -21.90
N ASN A 311 -14.43 -11.36 -22.42
CA ASN A 311 -14.83 -10.06 -21.86
C ASN A 311 -16.34 -9.93 -21.83
N LYS A 312 -17.04 -10.27 -22.93
CA LYS A 312 -18.50 -10.25 -22.99
C LYS A 312 -19.10 -11.15 -21.91
N ALA A 313 -18.65 -12.41 -21.83
CA ALA A 313 -19.16 -13.39 -20.88
C ALA A 313 -18.96 -12.93 -19.43
N PHE A 314 -17.78 -12.40 -19.12
CA PHE A 314 -17.47 -11.88 -17.79
C PHE A 314 -18.36 -10.70 -17.42
N ILE A 315 -18.47 -9.70 -18.29
CA ILE A 315 -19.24 -8.49 -18.03
C ILE A 315 -20.73 -8.80 -17.88
N GLU A 316 -21.29 -9.64 -18.77
CA GLU A 316 -22.69 -10.06 -18.67
C GLU A 316 -22.96 -10.76 -17.33
N THR A 317 -22.11 -11.71 -16.93
CA THR A 317 -22.23 -12.40 -15.65
C THR A 317 -22.21 -11.42 -14.47
N MET A 318 -21.30 -10.42 -14.50
CA MET A 318 -21.23 -9.40 -13.46
C MET A 318 -22.43 -8.46 -13.43
N ILE A 319 -23.06 -8.18 -14.59
CA ILE A 319 -24.30 -7.36 -14.70
C ILE A 319 -25.53 -8.13 -14.22
N GLU A 320 -25.62 -9.41 -14.53
CA GLU A 320 -26.72 -10.29 -14.15
C GLU A 320 -26.74 -10.47 -12.62
N GLY A 321 -25.57 -10.63 -12.00
CA GLY A 321 -25.44 -10.87 -10.57
C GLY A 321 -25.86 -12.29 -10.16
N ASP A 322 -26.06 -12.50 -8.86
CA ASP A 322 -26.53 -13.77 -8.33
C ASP A 322 -28.05 -13.98 -8.59
N ALA A 323 -28.57 -15.14 -8.16
CA ALA A 323 -29.98 -15.50 -8.31
C ALA A 323 -30.98 -14.50 -7.67
N ASN A 324 -30.50 -13.63 -6.78
CA ASN A 324 -31.28 -12.58 -6.12
C ASN A 324 -31.00 -11.19 -6.71
N GLY A 325 -30.18 -11.08 -7.77
CA GLY A 325 -29.77 -9.83 -8.40
C GLY A 325 -28.72 -9.05 -7.59
N ARG A 326 -28.01 -9.69 -6.66
CA ARG A 326 -26.85 -9.10 -6.00
C ARG A 326 -25.66 -9.10 -6.95
N GLY A 327 -24.94 -7.97 -7.02
CA GLY A 327 -23.67 -7.91 -7.75
C GLY A 327 -22.62 -8.79 -7.07
N PHE A 328 -21.81 -9.47 -7.88
CA PHE A 328 -20.66 -10.23 -7.40
C PHE A 328 -19.59 -9.29 -6.83
N GLN A 329 -18.98 -9.69 -5.72
CA GLN A 329 -17.89 -8.93 -5.10
C GLN A 329 -16.54 -9.23 -5.76
N TYR A 330 -16.36 -10.45 -6.24
CA TYR A 330 -15.12 -10.99 -6.78
C TYR A 330 -15.36 -11.67 -8.14
N PRO A 331 -14.29 -11.77 -8.97
CA PRO A 331 -13.05 -11.04 -8.84
C PRO A 331 -13.26 -9.54 -9.09
N ILE A 332 -12.46 -8.68 -8.46
CA ILE A 332 -12.46 -7.25 -8.74
C ILE A 332 -11.81 -7.04 -10.11
N PRO A 333 -12.52 -6.53 -11.12
CA PRO A 333 -11.95 -6.34 -12.45
C PRO A 333 -11.25 -5.01 -12.58
N THR A 334 -10.06 -5.02 -13.15
CA THR A 334 -9.31 -3.83 -13.56
C THR A 334 -9.12 -3.84 -15.06
N TYR A 335 -9.61 -2.81 -15.73
CA TYR A 335 -9.44 -2.65 -17.17
C TYR A 335 -8.29 -1.69 -17.49
N SER A 336 -7.43 -2.09 -18.42
CA SER A 336 -6.34 -1.26 -18.92
C SER A 336 -6.86 -0.28 -19.96
N ILE A 337 -6.76 1.02 -19.68
CA ILE A 337 -7.10 2.09 -20.64
C ILE A 337 -5.83 2.55 -21.30
N THR A 338 -5.57 2.04 -22.49
CA THR A 338 -4.37 2.30 -23.28
C THR A 338 -4.65 3.32 -24.39
N LYS A 339 -3.61 3.80 -25.06
CA LYS A 339 -3.71 4.79 -26.16
C LYS A 339 -4.49 4.24 -27.35
N ASP A 340 -4.48 2.92 -27.51
CA ASP A 340 -5.18 2.16 -28.56
C ASP A 340 -6.54 1.60 -28.10
N PHE A 341 -7.03 2.03 -26.93
CA PHE A 341 -8.36 1.61 -26.46
C PHE A 341 -9.44 2.07 -27.43
N ASP A 342 -10.23 1.10 -27.94
CA ASP A 342 -11.33 1.37 -28.86
C ASP A 342 -12.53 1.96 -28.11
N TRP A 343 -12.80 3.24 -28.31
CA TRP A 343 -13.95 3.96 -27.74
C TRP A 343 -15.21 3.91 -28.64
N SER A 344 -15.19 3.15 -29.73
CA SER A 344 -16.32 3.06 -30.65
C SER A 344 -17.52 2.34 -30.04
N ASP A 345 -18.68 2.44 -30.68
CA ASP A 345 -19.94 1.85 -30.25
C ASP A 345 -19.99 0.34 -30.55
N THR A 346 -19.15 -0.44 -29.85
CA THR A 346 -19.13 -1.90 -29.87
C THR A 346 -20.05 -2.50 -28.81
N GLU A 347 -20.45 -3.75 -28.98
CA GLU A 347 -21.26 -4.48 -27.99
C GLU A 347 -20.53 -4.57 -26.63
N ASN A 348 -19.23 -4.89 -26.65
CA ASN A 348 -18.42 -4.99 -25.42
C ASN A 348 -18.28 -3.66 -24.71
N ASN A 349 -18.09 -2.55 -25.44
CA ASN A 349 -18.06 -1.22 -24.84
C ASN A 349 -19.39 -0.86 -24.19
N ARG A 350 -20.51 -1.14 -24.86
CA ARG A 350 -21.84 -0.93 -24.25
C ARG A 350 -21.99 -1.72 -22.96
N LEU A 351 -21.56 -2.97 -22.94
CA LEU A 351 -21.63 -3.83 -21.76
C LEU A 351 -20.69 -3.32 -20.64
N LEU A 352 -19.41 -3.02 -20.93
CA LEU A 352 -18.45 -2.51 -19.96
C LEU A 352 -18.97 -1.25 -19.28
N PHE A 353 -19.42 -0.28 -20.06
CA PHE A 353 -19.87 0.98 -19.48
C PHE A 353 -21.30 0.90 -18.91
N THR A 354 -22.10 -0.11 -19.27
CA THR A 354 -23.34 -0.45 -18.55
C THR A 354 -23.03 -1.02 -17.16
N MET A 355 -22.08 -1.95 -17.05
CA MET A 355 -21.61 -2.47 -15.75
C MET A 355 -21.04 -1.32 -14.88
N THR A 356 -20.28 -0.43 -15.50
CA THR A 356 -19.71 0.75 -14.82
C THR A 356 -20.80 1.69 -14.32
N SER A 357 -21.81 1.99 -15.14
CA SER A 357 -22.89 2.91 -14.76
C SER A 357 -23.81 2.34 -13.68
N LYS A 358 -24.07 1.03 -13.73
CA LYS A 358 -25.04 0.35 -12.85
C LYS A 358 -24.45 -0.01 -11.49
N TYR A 359 -23.31 -0.69 -11.49
CA TYR A 359 -22.70 -1.23 -10.27
C TYR A 359 -21.39 -0.58 -9.90
N GLY A 360 -20.71 0.11 -10.84
CA GLY A 360 -19.40 0.70 -10.59
C GLY A 360 -18.33 -0.34 -10.26
N THR A 361 -18.51 -1.58 -10.68
CA THR A 361 -17.60 -2.69 -10.34
C THR A 361 -16.20 -2.47 -10.87
N PRO A 362 -15.98 -2.02 -12.14
CA PRO A 362 -14.67 -1.91 -12.73
C PRO A 362 -13.81 -0.82 -12.10
N TYR A 363 -12.53 -1.12 -12.05
CA TYR A 363 -11.46 -0.11 -11.96
C TYR A 363 -10.85 0.11 -13.33
N PHE A 364 -10.30 1.30 -13.52
CA PHE A 364 -9.60 1.70 -14.73
C PHE A 364 -8.17 2.08 -14.41
N SER A 365 -7.22 1.36 -15.03
CA SER A 365 -5.81 1.68 -14.99
C SER A 365 -5.46 2.56 -16.18
N ASN A 366 -4.98 3.77 -15.94
CA ASN A 366 -4.74 4.77 -16.97
C ASN A 366 -3.32 4.69 -17.52
N TYR A 367 -3.21 4.41 -18.82
CA TYR A 367 -1.95 4.40 -19.57
C TYR A 367 -1.95 5.43 -20.73
N ILE A 368 -3.02 6.23 -20.88
CA ILE A 368 -3.09 7.26 -21.91
C ILE A 368 -2.17 8.44 -21.53
N ASN A 369 -2.38 8.97 -20.33
CA ASN A 369 -1.68 10.14 -19.82
C ASN A 369 -0.71 9.74 -18.69
N SER A 370 0.12 8.73 -18.95
CA SER A 370 1.00 8.08 -18.01
C SER A 370 2.39 7.92 -18.61
N ASP A 371 3.41 7.97 -17.77
CA ASP A 371 4.80 7.61 -18.08
C ASP A 371 5.08 6.10 -17.99
N MET A 372 4.04 5.30 -17.72
CA MET A 372 4.11 3.85 -17.56
C MET A 372 3.36 3.16 -18.69
N GLU A 373 3.90 2.03 -19.13
CA GLU A 373 3.26 1.14 -20.10
C GLU A 373 2.58 -0.05 -19.39
N PRO A 374 1.58 -0.69 -20.00
CA PRO A 374 0.92 -1.88 -19.42
C PRO A 374 1.89 -2.98 -19.01
N SER A 375 3.00 -3.12 -19.74
CA SER A 375 4.08 -4.08 -19.42
C SER A 375 4.83 -3.74 -18.13
N ASP A 376 4.80 -2.48 -17.67
CA ASP A 376 5.44 -2.05 -16.42
C ASP A 376 4.60 -2.39 -15.19
N VAL A 377 3.34 -2.80 -15.37
CA VAL A 377 2.37 -3.02 -14.31
C VAL A 377 1.58 -4.28 -14.62
N ARG A 378 2.06 -5.45 -14.22
CA ARG A 378 1.33 -6.70 -14.49
C ARG A 378 0.71 -7.35 -13.30
N SER A 379 1.14 -7.03 -12.12
CA SER A 379 0.63 -7.66 -10.91
C SER A 379 -0.16 -6.65 -10.13
N MET A 380 -1.47 -6.80 -10.07
CA MET A 380 -2.35 -5.89 -9.36
C MET A 380 -3.20 -6.65 -8.37
N CYS A 381 -2.86 -6.54 -7.10
CA CYS A 381 -3.83 -6.81 -6.06
C CYS A 381 -4.44 -5.46 -5.62
N CYS A 382 -5.73 -5.44 -5.41
CA CYS A 382 -6.51 -4.40 -4.72
C CYS A 382 -5.90 -2.97 -4.77
N ARG A 383 -5.75 -2.35 -5.95
CA ARG A 383 -5.14 -1.01 -6.17
C ARG A 383 -3.61 -0.98 -6.15
N LEU A 384 -2.94 -2.09 -5.95
CA LEU A 384 -1.50 -2.14 -5.97
C LEU A 384 -1.02 -2.07 -7.43
N ARG A 385 -0.82 -0.87 -7.93
CA ARG A 385 -0.10 -0.61 -9.16
C ARG A 385 1.38 -0.60 -8.82
N LEU A 386 2.03 -1.75 -8.95
CA LEU A 386 3.46 -1.86 -8.69
C LEU A 386 4.26 -1.35 -9.88
N ASP A 387 5.08 -0.36 -9.64
CA ASP A 387 6.05 0.11 -10.62
C ASP A 387 7.20 -0.91 -10.75
N LEU A 388 7.10 -1.77 -11.76
CA LEU A 388 8.09 -2.81 -12.03
C LEU A 388 9.42 -2.27 -12.56
N ARG A 389 9.51 -0.98 -12.85
CA ARG A 389 10.76 -0.36 -13.30
C ARG A 389 11.88 -0.50 -12.26
N GLU A 390 11.54 -0.42 -10.97
CA GLU A 390 12.50 -0.68 -9.89
C GLU A 390 12.90 -2.17 -9.84
N LEU A 391 11.96 -3.06 -10.07
CA LEU A 391 12.22 -4.50 -10.12
C LEU A 391 13.14 -4.85 -11.30
N ARG A 392 12.88 -4.30 -12.49
CA ARG A 392 13.70 -4.50 -13.69
C ARG A 392 15.13 -3.99 -13.52
N LYS A 393 15.33 -2.89 -12.79
CA LYS A 393 16.67 -2.39 -12.45
C LYS A 393 17.46 -3.40 -11.61
N LYS A 394 16.79 -4.06 -10.66
CA LYS A 394 17.41 -5.04 -9.75
C LYS A 394 17.72 -6.38 -10.43
N THR A 395 16.88 -6.83 -11.35
CA THR A 395 16.98 -8.16 -12.00
C THR A 395 17.70 -8.16 -13.35
N GLY A 396 18.19 -7.03 -13.83
CA GLY A 396 18.94 -6.95 -15.08
C GLY A 396 18.12 -7.28 -16.34
N GLY A 397 16.79 -7.11 -16.30
CA GLY A 397 15.93 -7.30 -17.46
C GLY A 397 15.45 -8.73 -17.69
N PHE A 398 15.51 -9.61 -16.71
CA PHE A 398 15.08 -11.00 -16.86
C PHE A 398 13.56 -11.12 -17.08
N PHE A 399 13.18 -11.77 -18.16
CA PHE A 399 11.79 -12.07 -18.53
C PHE A 399 11.14 -12.99 -17.46
N GLY A 400 9.95 -12.65 -17.00
CA GLY A 400 9.09 -13.52 -16.17
C GLY A 400 8.89 -13.10 -14.72
N SER A 401 9.70 -12.20 -14.16
CA SER A 401 9.58 -11.77 -12.75
C SER A 401 8.46 -10.72 -12.49
N GLY A 402 7.96 -10.06 -13.54
CA GLY A 402 6.96 -9.00 -13.39
C GLY A 402 5.55 -9.47 -13.04
N GLU A 403 5.23 -10.74 -13.28
CA GLU A 403 3.91 -11.30 -12.99
C GLU A 403 3.77 -11.82 -11.54
N SER A 404 4.89 -12.09 -10.86
CA SER A 404 4.93 -12.67 -9.52
C SER A 404 5.51 -11.68 -8.52
N THR A 405 4.76 -10.66 -8.17
CA THR A 405 5.15 -9.63 -7.22
C THR A 405 3.97 -9.27 -6.31
N GLY A 406 4.22 -8.52 -5.25
CA GLY A 406 3.19 -8.13 -4.29
C GLY A 406 3.78 -7.34 -3.14
N SER A 407 3.19 -7.47 -1.96
CA SER A 407 3.67 -6.83 -0.73
C SER A 407 3.81 -7.84 0.40
N VAL A 408 4.94 -7.82 1.09
CA VAL A 408 5.16 -8.64 2.30
C VAL A 408 4.42 -8.10 3.50
N GLY A 409 4.14 -6.80 3.54
CA GLY A 409 3.45 -6.15 4.63
C GLY A 409 3.25 -4.68 4.39
N VAL A 410 2.29 -4.11 5.10
CA VAL A 410 1.91 -2.70 5.04
C VAL A 410 1.95 -2.09 6.42
N VAL A 411 2.51 -0.89 6.53
CA VAL A 411 2.48 -0.07 7.74
C VAL A 411 1.98 1.33 7.39
N THR A 412 0.94 1.78 8.07
CA THR A 412 0.35 3.11 7.87
C THR A 412 0.75 4.06 8.98
N ILE A 413 1.24 5.24 8.63
CA ILE A 413 1.70 6.29 9.55
C ILE A 413 0.56 7.26 9.86
N ASN A 414 0.42 7.64 11.12
CA ASN A 414 -0.58 8.60 11.62
C ASN A 414 -0.07 10.04 11.49
N LEU A 415 -0.27 10.67 10.32
CA LEU A 415 0.18 12.04 10.09
C LEU A 415 -0.52 13.10 10.94
N PRO A 416 -1.85 13.04 11.21
CA PRO A 416 -2.54 14.00 12.06
C PRO A 416 -1.91 14.14 13.45
N ARG A 417 -1.55 13.01 14.07
CA ARG A 417 -0.88 13.00 15.37
C ARG A 417 0.49 13.66 15.30
N ILE A 418 1.30 13.32 14.30
CA ILE A 418 2.62 13.91 14.09
C ILE A 418 2.48 15.43 13.97
N ALA A 419 1.55 15.90 13.15
CA ALA A 419 1.29 17.33 12.95
C ALA A 419 0.81 18.03 14.23
N TYR A 420 -0.09 17.39 14.98
CA TYR A 420 -0.62 17.93 16.24
C TYR A 420 0.47 18.10 17.32
N LEU A 421 1.40 17.15 17.40
CA LEU A 421 2.49 17.14 18.40
C LEU A 421 3.69 17.98 17.99
N SER A 422 3.73 18.54 16.79
CA SER A 422 4.86 19.30 16.29
C SER A 422 4.63 20.81 16.40
N ALA A 423 5.60 21.52 16.94
CA ALA A 423 5.57 22.98 17.04
C ALA A 423 6.04 23.68 15.76
N SER A 424 6.73 22.98 14.86
CA SER A 424 7.22 23.49 13.58
C SER A 424 7.21 22.43 12.49
N GLN A 425 7.37 22.87 11.24
CA GLN A 425 7.49 21.96 10.11
C GLN A 425 8.75 21.09 10.19
N GLU A 426 9.84 21.59 10.74
CA GLU A 426 11.11 20.85 10.94
C GLU A 426 10.90 19.72 11.96
N GLU A 427 10.24 20.02 13.07
CA GLU A 427 9.90 18.99 14.06
C GLU A 427 8.96 17.93 13.48
N PHE A 428 8.01 18.34 12.62
CA PHE A 428 7.14 17.40 11.91
C PHE A 428 7.97 16.40 11.08
N TYR A 429 8.91 16.87 10.28
CA TYR A 429 9.74 15.97 9.47
C TYR A 429 10.63 15.07 10.33
N HIS A 430 11.20 15.59 11.42
CA HIS A 430 11.98 14.78 12.35
C HIS A 430 11.14 13.64 12.96
N ARG A 431 9.91 13.94 13.39
CA ARG A 431 8.99 12.93 13.92
C ARG A 431 8.51 11.95 12.83
N LEU A 432 8.27 12.44 11.62
CA LEU A 432 7.91 11.60 10.48
C LEU A 432 9.04 10.62 10.14
N ASP A 433 10.27 11.09 10.09
CA ASP A 433 11.45 10.24 9.85
C ASP A 433 11.56 9.14 10.89
N HIS A 434 11.39 9.47 12.16
CA HIS A 434 11.41 8.48 13.24
C HIS A 434 10.30 7.41 13.08
N MET A 435 9.07 7.81 12.72
CA MET A 435 8.00 6.85 12.47
C MET A 435 8.25 6.02 11.22
N MET A 436 8.85 6.59 10.19
CA MET A 436 9.26 5.86 8.99
C MET A 436 10.37 4.84 9.29
N ASP A 437 11.33 5.18 10.13
CA ASP A 437 12.40 4.25 10.56
C ASP A 437 11.81 3.05 11.32
N ILE A 438 10.87 3.29 12.23
CA ILE A 438 10.14 2.24 12.95
C ILE A 438 9.34 1.36 11.96
N ALA A 439 8.64 1.98 11.01
CA ALA A 439 7.87 1.26 9.99
C ALA A 439 8.78 0.40 9.08
N ALA A 440 9.89 0.94 8.60
CA ALA A 440 10.84 0.23 7.76
C ALA A 440 11.48 -0.95 8.50
N ARG A 441 11.89 -0.76 9.75
CA ARG A 441 12.44 -1.81 10.61
C ARG A 441 11.42 -2.91 10.88
N SER A 442 10.17 -2.56 11.15
CA SER A 442 9.10 -3.53 11.37
C SER A 442 8.85 -4.40 10.12
N LEU A 443 8.89 -3.82 8.93
CA LEU A 443 8.75 -4.51 7.66
C LEU A 443 9.94 -5.41 7.36
N LYS A 444 11.16 -4.97 7.71
CA LYS A 444 12.36 -5.80 7.62
C LYS A 444 12.26 -7.04 8.50
N ILE A 445 11.89 -6.87 9.77
CA ILE A 445 11.66 -7.98 10.71
C ILE A 445 10.59 -8.93 10.16
N LYS A 446 9.45 -8.38 9.67
CA LYS A 446 8.39 -9.21 9.08
C LYS A 446 8.89 -10.02 7.90
N ARG A 447 9.63 -9.40 6.98
CA ARG A 447 10.22 -10.06 5.82
C ARG A 447 11.14 -11.22 6.23
N ASP A 448 12.02 -11.00 7.18
CA ASP A 448 12.96 -12.01 7.65
C ASP A 448 12.23 -13.21 8.28
N VAL A 449 11.20 -12.95 9.09
CA VAL A 449 10.37 -14.00 9.71
C VAL A 449 9.64 -14.82 8.66
N ILE A 450 8.93 -14.18 7.73
CA ILE A 450 8.16 -14.93 6.73
C ILE A 450 9.07 -15.64 5.71
N THR A 451 10.24 -15.09 5.41
CA THR A 451 11.24 -15.76 4.56
C THR A 451 11.75 -17.04 5.23
N LYS A 452 12.10 -16.97 6.51
CA LYS A 452 12.46 -18.15 7.29
C LYS A 452 11.37 -19.21 7.28
N LEU A 453 10.11 -18.82 7.52
CA LEU A 453 8.95 -19.71 7.52
C LEU A 453 8.68 -20.31 6.12
N LEU A 454 8.95 -19.57 5.04
CA LEU A 454 8.90 -20.09 3.68
C LEU A 454 9.94 -21.19 3.45
N GLU A 455 11.17 -20.97 3.93
CA GLU A 455 12.26 -21.93 3.84
C GLU A 455 11.94 -23.21 4.64
N GLU A 456 11.37 -23.06 5.82
CA GLU A 456 10.90 -24.15 6.69
C GLU A 456 9.66 -24.88 6.12
N GLY A 457 9.01 -24.34 5.07
CA GLY A 457 7.92 -25.00 4.35
C GLY A 457 6.52 -24.74 4.94
N LEU A 458 6.35 -23.67 5.73
CA LEU A 458 5.03 -23.28 6.26
C LEU A 458 4.07 -22.85 5.14
N TYR A 459 4.60 -22.33 4.02
CA TYR A 459 3.84 -21.89 2.85
C TYR A 459 4.19 -22.74 1.62
N PRO A 460 3.71 -24.00 1.54
CA PRO A 460 4.17 -24.93 0.51
C PRO A 460 3.78 -24.51 -0.91
N TYR A 461 2.62 -23.90 -1.12
CA TYR A 461 2.20 -23.44 -2.43
C TYR A 461 2.90 -22.12 -2.82
N THR A 462 3.05 -21.20 -1.89
CA THR A 462 3.86 -19.99 -2.11
C THR A 462 5.30 -20.35 -2.47
N LYS A 463 5.90 -21.30 -1.77
CA LYS A 463 7.25 -21.80 -2.09
C LYS A 463 7.33 -22.38 -3.50
N ARG A 464 6.28 -23.09 -3.93
CA ARG A 464 6.21 -23.73 -5.25
C ARG A 464 6.06 -22.69 -6.38
N TYR A 465 5.16 -21.72 -6.24
CA TYR A 465 4.79 -20.80 -7.32
C TYR A 465 5.54 -19.47 -7.27
N LEU A 466 6.06 -19.06 -6.13
CA LEU A 466 6.78 -17.81 -5.96
C LEU A 466 8.28 -18.02 -5.74
N GLY A 467 8.66 -19.05 -5.00
CA GLY A 467 10.05 -19.41 -4.65
C GLY A 467 10.65 -18.55 -3.55
N SER A 468 10.61 -17.23 -3.67
CA SER A 468 11.13 -16.26 -2.67
C SER A 468 10.28 -15.00 -2.60
N PHE A 469 10.54 -14.14 -1.60
CA PHE A 469 9.91 -12.82 -1.45
C PHE A 469 10.77 -11.68 -2.01
N GLU A 470 11.85 -11.96 -2.73
CA GLU A 470 12.79 -10.94 -3.24
C GLU A 470 12.12 -9.89 -4.13
N ASN A 471 11.11 -10.30 -4.89
CA ASN A 471 10.35 -9.43 -5.78
C ASN A 471 9.12 -8.77 -5.10
N HIS A 472 8.96 -8.93 -3.80
CA HIS A 472 7.85 -8.33 -3.05
C HIS A 472 8.29 -7.06 -2.34
N PHE A 473 7.40 -6.10 -2.28
CA PHE A 473 7.65 -4.80 -1.67
C PHE A 473 7.34 -4.83 -0.16
N SER A 474 8.10 -4.05 0.58
CA SER A 474 7.78 -3.59 1.93
C SER A 474 7.06 -2.25 1.78
N THR A 475 5.79 -2.18 2.19
CA THR A 475 4.92 -1.06 1.87
C THR A 475 4.74 -0.14 3.06
N ILE A 476 5.05 1.14 2.88
CA ILE A 476 4.75 2.20 3.86
C ILE A 476 3.63 3.06 3.28
N GLY A 477 2.61 3.33 4.09
CA GLY A 477 1.51 4.19 3.75
C GLY A 477 1.32 5.30 4.78
N LEU A 478 0.36 6.16 4.50
CA LEU A 478 0.03 7.30 5.36
C LEU A 478 -1.48 7.50 5.46
N LEU A 479 -1.90 8.17 6.51
CA LEU A 479 -3.30 8.46 6.78
C LEU A 479 -3.46 9.91 7.21
N GLY A 480 -4.58 10.54 6.81
CA GLY A 480 -5.00 11.83 7.36
C GLY A 480 -4.18 13.03 6.93
N MET A 481 -3.70 13.10 5.69
CA MET A 481 -2.97 14.27 5.19
C MET A 481 -3.80 15.56 5.32
N ASN A 482 -5.11 15.47 5.09
CA ASN A 482 -6.02 16.58 5.28
C ASN A 482 -6.03 17.07 6.73
N GLU A 483 -6.20 16.16 7.68
CA GLU A 483 -6.24 16.49 9.11
C GLU A 483 -4.83 16.85 9.62
N ALA A 484 -3.75 16.39 8.99
CA ALA A 484 -2.41 16.87 9.29
C ALA A 484 -2.26 18.35 8.98
N GLY A 485 -2.78 18.84 7.85
CA GLY A 485 -2.82 20.28 7.54
C GLY A 485 -3.61 21.08 8.56
N LEU A 486 -4.74 20.57 9.01
CA LEU A 486 -5.59 21.22 10.03
C LEU A 486 -4.93 21.25 11.42
N ASN A 487 -4.23 20.18 11.80
CA ASN A 487 -3.58 20.08 13.11
C ASN A 487 -2.21 20.78 13.17
N ALA A 488 -1.54 20.97 12.04
CA ALA A 488 -0.27 21.69 11.96
C ALA A 488 -0.42 23.15 12.40
N CYS A 489 0.17 23.53 13.54
CA CYS A 489 0.01 24.87 14.11
C CYS A 489 0.52 26.00 13.20
N TRP A 490 1.49 25.68 12.31
CA TRP A 490 2.04 26.61 11.32
C TRP A 490 1.23 26.71 10.03
N LEU A 491 0.19 25.89 9.84
CA LEU A 491 -0.60 25.83 8.61
C LEU A 491 -2.09 26.09 8.85
N ARG A 492 -2.75 25.26 9.70
CA ARG A 492 -4.15 25.39 10.09
C ARG A 492 -5.14 25.47 8.91
N LYS A 493 -4.86 24.80 7.83
CA LYS A 493 -5.65 24.74 6.59
C LYS A 493 -5.85 23.31 6.14
N ASP A 494 -7.00 23.03 5.57
CA ASP A 494 -7.30 21.73 4.97
C ASP A 494 -6.65 21.57 3.59
N LEU A 495 -6.77 20.38 2.99
CA LEU A 495 -6.14 20.03 1.73
C LEU A 495 -6.72 20.79 0.51
N THR A 496 -7.83 21.50 0.66
CA THR A 496 -8.40 22.32 -0.41
C THR A 496 -7.60 23.59 -0.67
N HIS A 497 -6.73 23.99 0.26
CA HIS A 497 -5.88 25.18 0.16
C HIS A 497 -4.53 24.86 -0.48
N ALA A 498 -4.07 25.76 -1.35
CA ALA A 498 -2.82 25.58 -2.10
C ALA A 498 -1.59 25.36 -1.20
N GLU A 499 -1.53 26.00 -0.02
CA GLU A 499 -0.44 25.85 0.93
C GLU A 499 -0.39 24.41 1.51
N THR A 500 -1.56 23.82 1.79
CA THR A 500 -1.66 22.45 2.29
C THR A 500 -1.38 21.45 1.17
N GLN A 501 -1.78 21.72 -0.07
CA GLN A 501 -1.41 20.92 -1.23
C GLN A 501 0.11 20.92 -1.44
N LYS A 502 0.76 22.09 -1.29
CA LYS A 502 2.23 22.19 -1.35
C LYS A 502 2.89 21.39 -0.19
N PHE A 503 2.36 21.51 1.02
CA PHE A 503 2.81 20.72 2.16
C PHE A 503 2.67 19.22 1.89
N ALA A 504 1.52 18.77 1.39
CA ALA A 504 1.26 17.38 1.04
C ALA A 504 2.26 16.84 0.00
N ARG A 505 2.51 17.61 -1.07
CA ARG A 505 3.54 17.26 -2.08
C ARG A 505 4.92 17.10 -1.46
N ASN A 506 5.31 18.03 -0.60
CA ASN A 506 6.61 17.98 0.05
C ASN A 506 6.72 16.76 0.96
N VAL A 507 5.68 16.44 1.73
CA VAL A 507 5.64 15.23 2.59
C VAL A 507 5.75 13.96 1.76
N LEU A 508 4.98 13.82 0.68
CA LEU A 508 5.04 12.64 -0.18
C LEU A 508 6.40 12.47 -0.84
N ASN A 509 7.02 13.56 -1.32
CA ASN A 509 8.36 13.51 -1.89
C ASN A 509 9.41 13.16 -0.84
N HIS A 510 9.32 13.73 0.36
CA HIS A 510 10.22 13.40 1.47
C HIS A 510 10.11 11.92 1.84
N MET A 511 8.90 11.39 1.96
CA MET A 511 8.70 9.96 2.23
C MET A 511 9.31 9.08 1.12
N ARG A 512 9.16 9.46 -0.16
CA ARG A 512 9.79 8.75 -1.29
C ARG A 512 11.31 8.77 -1.21
N GLU A 513 11.90 9.90 -0.86
CA GLU A 513 13.36 10.01 -0.66
C GLU A 513 13.84 9.09 0.48
N ARG A 514 13.09 9.00 1.58
CA ARG A 514 13.39 8.08 2.69
C ARG A 514 13.31 6.61 2.27
N LEU A 515 12.33 6.23 1.44
CA LEU A 515 12.22 4.86 0.95
C LEU A 515 13.44 4.42 0.13
N VAL A 516 14.04 5.33 -0.63
CA VAL A 516 15.30 5.05 -1.35
C VAL A 516 16.43 4.69 -0.38
N ILE A 517 16.52 5.42 0.75
CA ILE A 517 17.52 5.14 1.78
C ILE A 517 17.30 3.73 2.37
N TYR A 518 16.05 3.36 2.68
CA TYR A 518 15.75 2.01 3.20
C TYR A 518 16.04 0.91 2.19
N GLN A 519 15.79 1.15 0.90
CA GLN A 519 16.16 0.20 -0.16
C GLN A 519 17.66 -0.02 -0.23
N GLU A 520 18.46 1.02 -0.03
CA GLU A 520 19.92 0.94 0.01
C GLU A 520 20.41 0.24 1.29
N GLU A 521 19.82 0.57 2.44
CA GLU A 521 20.22 0.04 3.75
C GLU A 521 19.89 -1.45 3.90
N TYR A 522 18.66 -1.83 3.59
CA TYR A 522 18.17 -3.20 3.82
C TYR A 522 18.32 -4.11 2.61
N GLY A 523 18.57 -3.55 1.42
CA GLY A 523 18.66 -4.32 0.17
C GLY A 523 17.32 -4.85 -0.35
N ASP A 524 16.22 -4.47 0.29
CA ASP A 524 14.85 -4.88 -0.02
C ASP A 524 14.12 -3.84 -0.85
N LEU A 525 12.99 -4.21 -1.46
CA LEU A 525 12.13 -3.29 -2.20
C LEU A 525 11.18 -2.58 -1.23
N TYR A 526 11.11 -1.25 -1.32
CA TYR A 526 10.19 -0.41 -0.57
C TYR A 526 9.33 0.43 -1.51
N ASN A 527 8.07 0.65 -1.16
CA ASN A 527 7.18 1.53 -1.91
C ASN A 527 6.27 2.35 -1.00
N LEU A 528 5.70 3.44 -1.57
CA LEU A 528 4.75 4.33 -0.92
C LEU A 528 3.35 4.06 -1.46
N GLU A 529 2.40 3.80 -0.58
CA GLU A 529 1.01 3.49 -0.94
C GLU A 529 0.01 4.44 -0.29
N ALA A 530 -1.02 4.80 -1.05
CA ALA A 530 -2.24 5.35 -0.48
C ALA A 530 -3.06 4.20 0.14
N THR A 531 -2.67 3.78 1.34
CA THR A 531 -3.20 2.58 1.98
C THR A 531 -4.73 2.56 2.05
N PRO A 532 -5.40 1.45 1.68
CA PRO A 532 -6.83 1.31 1.88
C PRO A 532 -7.15 1.09 3.36
N ALA A 533 -7.26 2.18 4.08
CA ALA A 533 -7.43 2.15 5.52
C ALA A 533 -8.91 2.08 5.90
N GLU A 534 -9.49 0.88 5.94
CA GLU A 534 -10.90 0.68 6.33
C GLU A 534 -11.10 0.86 7.85
N SER A 535 -10.46 0.02 8.65
CA SER A 535 -10.55 0.09 10.12
C SER A 535 -9.55 1.09 10.71
N THR A 536 -8.42 1.28 10.05
CA THR A 536 -7.32 2.12 10.51
C THR A 536 -7.73 3.58 10.66
N THR A 537 -8.57 4.11 9.75
CA THR A 537 -9.09 5.49 9.81
C THR A 537 -9.84 5.75 11.11
N TYR A 538 -10.65 4.79 11.54
CA TYR A 538 -11.42 4.87 12.78
C TYR A 538 -10.53 4.61 14.00
N ARG A 539 -9.71 3.56 13.96
CA ARG A 539 -8.83 3.17 15.08
C ARG A 539 -7.90 4.32 15.49
N LEU A 540 -7.17 4.90 14.53
CA LEU A 540 -6.21 5.95 14.84
C LEU A 540 -6.90 7.22 15.34
N ALA A 541 -7.98 7.65 14.70
CA ALA A 541 -8.72 8.83 15.10
C ALA A 541 -9.38 8.68 16.48
N LYS A 542 -9.89 7.49 16.81
CA LYS A 542 -10.47 7.18 18.12
C LYS A 542 -9.42 7.28 19.23
N HIS A 543 -8.27 6.62 19.06
CA HIS A 543 -7.15 6.69 20.03
C HIS A 543 -6.66 8.13 20.21
N ASP A 544 -6.56 8.89 19.14
CA ASP A 544 -6.10 10.27 19.21
C ASP A 544 -7.08 11.16 19.96
N ARG A 545 -8.38 11.04 19.66
CA ARG A 545 -9.43 11.83 20.34
C ARG A 545 -9.57 11.47 21.82
N GLU A 546 -9.40 10.21 22.17
CA GLU A 546 -9.39 9.75 23.57
C GLU A 546 -8.23 10.37 24.36
N ARG A 547 -7.05 10.49 23.74
CA ARG A 547 -5.84 11.00 24.37
C ARG A 547 -5.74 12.53 24.32
N TRP A 548 -6.18 13.12 23.21
CA TRP A 548 -6.18 14.57 22.97
C TRP A 548 -7.54 15.02 22.44
N PRO A 549 -8.47 15.40 23.32
CA PRO A 549 -9.83 15.79 22.91
C PRO A 549 -9.91 16.95 21.91
N GLU A 550 -8.87 17.78 21.84
CA GLU A 550 -8.79 18.95 20.94
C GLU A 550 -8.19 18.62 19.57
N ILE A 551 -7.70 17.39 19.34
CA ILE A 551 -7.18 16.99 18.02
C ILE A 551 -8.30 17.03 16.99
N ILE A 552 -8.00 17.59 15.83
CA ILE A 552 -8.98 17.72 14.75
C ILE A 552 -9.03 16.40 13.98
N THR A 553 -10.23 15.82 13.91
CA THR A 553 -10.56 14.65 13.09
C THR A 553 -11.52 15.04 11.99
N ALA A 554 -11.72 14.21 10.99
CA ALA A 554 -12.73 14.43 9.96
C ALA A 554 -14.15 14.44 10.55
N GLY A 555 -15.08 15.10 9.86
CA GLY A 555 -16.45 15.29 10.30
C GLY A 555 -16.63 16.47 11.25
N LYS A 556 -17.83 16.59 11.79
CA LYS A 556 -18.21 17.69 12.71
C LYS A 556 -17.85 17.34 14.15
N LYS A 557 -17.74 18.36 14.99
CA LYS A 557 -17.56 18.15 16.44
C LYS A 557 -18.76 17.37 17.00
N GLY A 558 -18.47 16.22 17.61
CA GLY A 558 -19.50 15.30 18.16
C GLY A 558 -19.79 14.08 17.29
N ASP A 559 -19.34 14.06 16.05
CA ASP A 559 -19.42 12.89 15.18
C ASP A 559 -18.46 11.77 15.65
N THR A 560 -18.73 10.54 15.21
CA THR A 560 -17.78 9.44 15.35
C THR A 560 -16.48 9.81 14.65
N PRO A 561 -15.31 9.76 15.36
CA PRO A 561 -14.05 10.22 14.78
C PRO A 561 -13.57 9.27 13.70
N TYR A 562 -13.04 9.84 12.62
CA TYR A 562 -12.28 9.13 11.61
C TYR A 562 -11.27 10.09 10.97
N TYR A 563 -10.28 9.54 10.26
CA TYR A 563 -9.36 10.31 9.44
C TYR A 563 -9.63 10.08 7.96
N THR A 564 -9.37 11.09 7.15
CA THR A 564 -9.43 10.97 5.69
C THR A 564 -8.35 10.00 5.21
N ASN A 565 -8.68 9.15 4.25
CA ASN A 565 -7.71 8.22 3.68
C ASN A 565 -6.53 8.96 3.04
N SER A 566 -5.32 8.56 3.37
CA SER A 566 -4.06 9.00 2.77
C SER A 566 -4.01 10.50 2.49
N SER A 567 -3.83 10.94 1.24
CA SER A 567 -3.88 12.33 0.79
C SER A 567 -5.14 12.66 -0.01
N HIS A 568 -6.23 11.93 0.23
CA HIS A 568 -7.51 12.22 -0.41
C HIS A 568 -8.13 13.50 0.15
N LEU A 569 -9.03 14.10 -0.64
CA LEU A 569 -9.83 15.22 -0.19
C LEU A 569 -10.84 14.80 0.88
N PRO A 570 -11.26 15.74 1.75
CA PRO A 570 -12.40 15.50 2.61
C PRO A 570 -13.63 15.09 1.79
N VAL A 571 -14.35 14.07 2.25
CA VAL A 571 -15.46 13.48 1.50
C VAL A 571 -16.67 14.42 1.32
N ASP A 572 -16.72 15.51 2.06
CA ASP A 572 -17.77 16.54 2.02
C ASP A 572 -17.35 17.82 1.27
N TYR A 573 -16.18 17.82 0.62
CA TYR A 573 -15.62 19.04 0.03
C TYR A 573 -16.47 19.59 -1.12
N THR A 574 -16.67 18.81 -2.20
CA THR A 574 -17.31 19.31 -3.42
C THR A 574 -18.25 18.29 -4.07
N SER A 575 -19.27 18.79 -4.75
CA SER A 575 -20.09 18.00 -5.67
C SER A 575 -19.58 18.06 -7.13
N ASP A 576 -18.55 18.86 -7.40
CA ASP A 576 -17.91 18.96 -8.70
C ASP A 576 -16.73 17.97 -8.79
N ILE A 577 -16.87 16.98 -9.66
CA ILE A 577 -15.82 15.96 -9.83
C ILE A 577 -14.53 16.54 -10.40
N PHE A 578 -14.60 17.58 -11.24
CA PHE A 578 -13.42 18.14 -11.87
C PHE A 578 -12.61 19.00 -10.91
N ASP A 579 -13.27 19.74 -9.98
CA ASP A 579 -12.57 20.42 -8.87
C ASP A 579 -11.77 19.42 -8.02
N ALA A 580 -12.37 18.24 -7.76
CA ALA A 580 -11.68 17.19 -7.00
C ALA A 580 -10.52 16.57 -7.78
N LEU A 581 -10.70 16.32 -9.07
CA LEU A 581 -9.69 15.75 -9.95
C LEU A 581 -8.49 16.70 -10.09
N ASP A 582 -8.72 18.01 -10.25
CA ASP A 582 -7.66 19.02 -10.39
C ASP A 582 -6.72 19.04 -9.18
N ILE A 583 -7.25 18.83 -7.96
CA ILE A 583 -6.43 18.77 -6.75
C ILE A 583 -5.73 17.42 -6.60
N GLN A 584 -6.42 16.32 -6.94
CA GLN A 584 -5.92 14.97 -6.71
C GLN A 584 -4.93 14.49 -7.77
N ASP A 585 -4.96 15.04 -8.96
CA ASP A 585 -4.14 14.59 -10.10
C ASP A 585 -2.65 14.55 -9.75
N GLU A 586 -2.13 15.67 -9.21
CA GLU A 586 -0.72 15.75 -8.85
C GLU A 586 -0.37 14.87 -7.64
N LEU A 587 -1.21 14.86 -6.61
CA LEU A 587 -0.92 14.13 -5.37
C LEU A 587 -0.90 12.62 -5.59
N GLN A 588 -1.83 12.11 -6.40
CA GLN A 588 -1.92 10.67 -6.62
C GLN A 588 -0.81 10.11 -7.51
N THR A 589 -0.19 10.93 -8.36
CA THR A 589 0.98 10.52 -9.14
C THR A 589 2.26 10.38 -8.31
N LEU A 590 2.28 10.89 -7.08
CA LEU A 590 3.45 10.81 -6.19
C LEU A 590 3.56 9.48 -5.45
N TYR A 591 2.53 8.67 -5.43
CA TYR A 591 2.63 7.30 -4.88
C TYR A 591 3.37 6.39 -5.85
N THR A 592 4.23 5.54 -5.30
CA THR A 592 5.00 4.55 -6.09
C THR A 592 4.34 3.18 -6.11
N SER A 593 3.16 3.08 -5.48
CA SER A 593 2.33 1.89 -5.38
C SER A 593 0.85 2.27 -5.47
N GLY A 594 -0.03 1.52 -4.78
CA GLY A 594 -1.46 1.68 -4.85
C GLY A 594 -1.96 3.08 -4.50
N THR A 595 -2.78 3.60 -5.39
CA THR A 595 -3.62 4.77 -5.15
C THR A 595 -4.88 4.64 -5.98
N VAL A 596 -5.97 5.30 -5.60
CA VAL A 596 -7.21 5.27 -6.36
C VAL A 596 -8.03 6.53 -6.15
N PHE A 597 -8.61 7.04 -7.22
CA PHE A 597 -9.64 8.07 -7.14
C PHE A 597 -11.03 7.41 -7.21
N HIS A 598 -11.84 7.62 -6.18
CA HIS A 598 -13.22 7.15 -6.11
C HIS A 598 -14.18 8.28 -6.48
N ALA A 599 -14.85 8.17 -7.62
CA ALA A 599 -15.94 9.06 -7.98
C ALA A 599 -17.25 8.54 -7.32
N PHE A 600 -17.56 9.01 -6.12
CA PHE A 600 -18.79 8.63 -5.41
C PHE A 600 -20.01 9.30 -6.03
N LEU A 601 -20.91 8.47 -6.58
CA LEU A 601 -22.15 8.90 -7.21
C LEU A 601 -23.36 8.52 -6.34
N GLY A 602 -24.37 9.37 -6.33
CA GLY A 602 -25.58 9.12 -5.55
C GLY A 602 -26.43 7.98 -6.12
N GLU A 603 -26.39 7.84 -7.42
CA GLU A 603 -27.12 6.83 -8.17
C GLU A 603 -26.34 6.42 -9.43
N ARG A 604 -26.89 5.49 -10.19
CA ARG A 604 -26.29 5.10 -11.47
C ARG A 604 -26.29 6.25 -12.46
N LEU A 605 -25.31 6.29 -13.35
CA LEU A 605 -25.31 7.19 -14.50
C LEU A 605 -26.46 6.85 -15.45
N PRO A 606 -26.99 7.84 -16.21
CA PRO A 606 -28.18 7.66 -17.05
C PRO A 606 -28.06 6.49 -18.04
N ASP A 607 -26.89 6.37 -18.69
CA ASP A 607 -26.61 5.35 -19.66
C ASP A 607 -25.11 5.02 -19.74
N TRP A 608 -24.78 4.05 -20.57
CA TRP A 608 -23.40 3.63 -20.80
C TRP A 608 -22.55 4.72 -21.47
N LYS A 609 -23.15 5.60 -22.31
CA LYS A 609 -22.41 6.69 -22.99
C LYS A 609 -21.93 7.73 -22.01
N ALA A 610 -22.75 8.07 -21.02
CA ALA A 610 -22.36 8.98 -19.94
C ALA A 610 -21.18 8.40 -19.13
N ALA A 611 -21.21 7.10 -18.84
CA ALA A 611 -20.09 6.43 -18.16
C ALA A 611 -18.82 6.40 -19.03
N ALA A 612 -18.94 6.01 -20.31
CA ALA A 612 -17.84 6.00 -21.26
C ALA A 612 -17.20 7.39 -21.43
N SER A 613 -18.03 8.42 -21.59
CA SER A 613 -17.58 9.80 -21.72
C SER A 613 -16.81 10.28 -20.50
N LEU A 614 -17.29 9.97 -19.30
CA LEU A 614 -16.62 10.38 -18.06
C LEU A 614 -15.30 9.62 -17.87
N VAL A 615 -15.28 8.30 -18.07
CA VAL A 615 -14.06 7.47 -17.97
C VAL A 615 -13.01 7.96 -18.98
N ARG A 616 -13.42 8.20 -20.24
CA ARG A 616 -12.55 8.72 -21.28
C ARG A 616 -12.00 10.11 -20.93
N LYS A 617 -12.86 11.02 -20.47
CA LYS A 617 -12.44 12.37 -20.10
C LYS A 617 -11.42 12.37 -18.97
N ILE A 618 -11.59 11.51 -17.98
CA ILE A 618 -10.60 11.35 -16.91
C ILE A 618 -9.28 10.81 -17.49
N ALA A 619 -9.34 9.75 -18.29
CA ALA A 619 -8.15 9.12 -18.85
C ALA A 619 -7.33 10.06 -19.75
N GLU A 620 -8.00 10.86 -20.59
CA GLU A 620 -7.36 11.75 -21.57
C GLU A 620 -6.83 13.07 -20.96
N ASN A 621 -7.42 13.55 -19.86
CA ASN A 621 -7.09 14.88 -19.32
C ASN A 621 -6.34 14.85 -18.00
N TYR A 622 -6.31 13.72 -17.29
CA TYR A 622 -5.67 13.59 -15.99
C TYR A 622 -4.62 12.48 -15.99
N ARG A 623 -3.59 12.63 -15.16
CA ARG A 623 -2.52 11.65 -14.98
C ARG A 623 -2.83 10.64 -13.90
N LEU A 624 -4.02 10.69 -13.31
CA LEU A 624 -4.48 9.75 -12.29
C LEU A 624 -4.19 8.31 -12.72
N PRO A 625 -3.37 7.56 -11.99
CA PRO A 625 -2.97 6.22 -12.42
C PRO A 625 -4.09 5.19 -12.33
N TYR A 626 -5.07 5.40 -11.42
CA TYR A 626 -6.09 4.42 -11.12
C TYR A 626 -7.35 5.08 -10.57
N TYR A 627 -8.52 4.78 -11.13
CA TYR A 627 -9.77 5.39 -10.73
C TYR A 627 -10.97 4.48 -10.98
N THR A 628 -12.10 4.81 -10.37
CA THR A 628 -13.37 4.09 -10.55
C THR A 628 -14.56 5.01 -10.31
N LEU A 629 -15.65 4.72 -11.01
CA LEU A 629 -16.96 5.32 -10.75
C LEU A 629 -17.68 4.47 -9.71
N SER A 630 -18.23 5.09 -8.68
CA SER A 630 -18.77 4.40 -7.51
C SER A 630 -20.22 4.82 -7.24
N PRO A 631 -21.21 4.36 -8.03
CA PRO A 631 -22.60 4.60 -7.75
C PRO A 631 -23.07 3.88 -6.47
N THR A 632 -24.05 4.45 -5.79
CA THR A 632 -24.77 3.78 -4.70
C THR A 632 -25.97 3.06 -5.28
N TYR A 633 -26.26 1.86 -4.78
CA TYR A 633 -27.46 1.10 -5.15
C TYR A 633 -27.97 0.28 -3.97
N SER A 634 -29.20 -0.21 -4.08
CA SER A 634 -29.81 -1.01 -3.04
C SER A 634 -30.34 -2.33 -3.62
N ILE A 635 -30.38 -3.36 -2.79
CA ILE A 635 -30.90 -4.68 -3.18
C ILE A 635 -32.07 -5.06 -2.28
N CYS A 636 -33.21 -5.31 -2.89
CA CYS A 636 -34.36 -5.95 -2.24
C CYS A 636 -34.30 -7.45 -2.52
N GLN A 637 -34.47 -8.29 -1.51
CA GLN A 637 -34.45 -9.74 -1.70
C GLN A 637 -35.55 -10.28 -2.63
N GLU A 638 -36.66 -9.54 -2.77
CA GLU A 638 -37.77 -9.94 -3.62
C GLU A 638 -37.79 -9.22 -4.99
N HIS A 639 -37.30 -7.97 -5.04
CA HIS A 639 -37.40 -7.13 -6.25
C HIS A 639 -36.02 -6.83 -6.87
N GLY A 640 -34.94 -7.38 -6.31
CA GLY A 640 -33.58 -7.23 -6.85
C GLY A 640 -33.05 -5.81 -6.74
N TYR A 641 -32.38 -5.35 -7.80
CA TYR A 641 -31.67 -4.07 -7.88
C TYR A 641 -32.57 -2.84 -7.86
N LEU A 642 -32.20 -1.87 -7.02
CA LEU A 642 -32.81 -0.54 -6.92
C LEU A 642 -31.72 0.52 -7.07
N ALA A 643 -31.95 1.56 -7.88
CA ALA A 643 -31.01 2.64 -8.05
C ALA A 643 -30.96 3.54 -6.79
N GLY A 644 -29.76 4.00 -6.46
CA GLY A 644 -29.53 4.90 -5.33
C GLY A 644 -29.72 4.27 -3.95
N GLU A 645 -29.67 5.10 -2.91
CA GLU A 645 -29.91 4.70 -1.52
C GLU A 645 -31.41 4.56 -1.25
N GLN A 646 -31.90 3.33 -1.18
CA GLN A 646 -33.27 2.99 -0.85
C GLN A 646 -33.24 2.09 0.38
N LYS A 647 -33.47 2.61 1.58
CA LYS A 647 -33.47 1.82 2.84
C LYS A 647 -34.66 0.88 2.96
N VAL A 648 -35.72 1.21 2.23
CA VAL A 648 -36.97 0.45 2.17
C VAL A 648 -37.35 0.28 0.71
N CYS A 649 -37.71 -0.93 0.33
CA CYS A 649 -38.14 -1.21 -1.03
C CYS A 649 -39.43 -0.45 -1.36
N PRO A 650 -39.47 0.37 -2.42
CA PRO A 650 -40.66 1.12 -2.78
C PRO A 650 -41.83 0.24 -3.27
N VAL A 651 -41.56 -1.03 -3.57
CA VAL A 651 -42.57 -1.97 -4.08
C VAL A 651 -43.19 -2.78 -2.94
N CYS A 652 -42.37 -3.42 -2.07
CA CYS A 652 -42.90 -4.32 -1.02
C CYS A 652 -42.78 -3.77 0.40
N GLY A 653 -42.16 -2.60 0.60
CA GLY A 653 -41.98 -2.00 1.93
C GLY A 653 -40.97 -2.72 2.85
N LYS A 654 -40.26 -3.73 2.36
CA LYS A 654 -39.24 -4.44 3.14
C LYS A 654 -37.91 -3.69 3.17
N THR A 655 -37.15 -3.88 4.23
CA THR A 655 -35.78 -3.34 4.35
C THR A 655 -34.90 -3.90 3.23
N THR A 656 -34.07 -3.04 2.67
CA THR A 656 -33.12 -3.37 1.60
C THR A 656 -31.68 -3.37 2.14
N GLU A 657 -30.79 -3.96 1.38
CA GLU A 657 -29.33 -3.83 1.59
C GLU A 657 -28.81 -2.68 0.73
N VAL A 658 -28.30 -1.60 1.37
CA VAL A 658 -27.73 -0.47 0.65
C VAL A 658 -26.23 -0.75 0.41
N TYR A 659 -25.82 -0.76 -0.85
CA TYR A 659 -24.45 -1.02 -1.27
C TYR A 659 -23.75 0.27 -1.66
N SER A 660 -22.58 0.50 -1.09
CA SER A 660 -21.64 1.52 -1.53
C SER A 660 -20.21 1.00 -1.39
N ARG A 661 -19.27 1.63 -2.09
CA ARG A 661 -17.87 1.26 -2.02
C ARG A 661 -17.26 1.78 -0.71
N ILE A 662 -16.74 0.87 0.12
CA ILE A 662 -16.16 1.26 1.42
C ILE A 662 -14.76 1.85 1.23
N THR A 663 -13.84 1.10 0.66
CA THR A 663 -12.51 1.56 0.28
C THR A 663 -12.03 0.94 -1.04
N GLY A 664 -12.23 -0.32 -1.27
CA GLY A 664 -11.77 -1.05 -2.45
C GLY A 664 -12.82 -1.94 -3.08
N TYR A 665 -13.92 -2.17 -2.38
CA TYR A 665 -14.96 -3.10 -2.80
C TYR A 665 -16.32 -2.65 -2.27
N TYR A 666 -17.37 -3.15 -2.88
CA TYR A 666 -18.74 -2.88 -2.45
C TYR A 666 -19.15 -3.74 -1.27
N ARG A 667 -19.89 -3.14 -0.34
CA ARG A 667 -20.40 -3.80 0.84
C ARG A 667 -21.70 -3.15 1.30
N PRO A 668 -22.62 -3.91 1.90
CA PRO A 668 -23.77 -3.31 2.57
C PRO A 668 -23.32 -2.30 3.63
N VAL A 669 -23.80 -1.05 3.52
CA VAL A 669 -23.43 0.04 4.45
C VAL A 669 -23.77 -0.32 5.90
N GLN A 670 -24.80 -1.12 6.10
CA GLN A 670 -25.24 -1.59 7.42
C GLN A 670 -24.18 -2.43 8.16
N ASN A 671 -23.20 -2.97 7.41
CA ASN A 671 -22.14 -3.81 7.96
C ASN A 671 -20.81 -3.08 8.15
N TRP A 672 -20.77 -1.76 7.94
CA TRP A 672 -19.55 -0.97 8.08
C TRP A 672 -19.23 -0.67 9.54
N ASN A 673 -17.95 -0.44 9.86
CA ASN A 673 -17.56 0.07 11.16
C ASN A 673 -18.07 1.50 11.38
N ASP A 674 -18.10 1.95 12.64
CA ASP A 674 -18.71 3.22 13.00
C ASP A 674 -18.06 4.43 12.31
N GLY A 675 -16.73 4.43 12.17
CA GLY A 675 -16.01 5.51 11.50
C GLY A 675 -16.33 5.58 9.99
N LYS A 676 -16.37 4.42 9.32
CA LYS A 676 -16.74 4.36 7.90
C LYS A 676 -18.23 4.65 7.67
N THR A 677 -19.08 4.27 8.61
CA THR A 677 -20.51 4.66 8.59
C THR A 677 -20.66 6.18 8.72
N GLN A 678 -19.84 6.83 9.56
CA GLN A 678 -19.84 8.29 9.69
C GLN A 678 -19.29 8.95 8.41
N GLU A 679 -18.19 8.45 7.85
CA GLU A 679 -17.66 8.92 6.57
C GLU A 679 -18.72 8.85 5.46
N TYR A 680 -19.46 7.73 5.37
CA TYR A 680 -20.56 7.58 4.40
C TYR A 680 -21.64 8.65 4.56
N LYS A 681 -22.04 8.93 5.79
CA LYS A 681 -23.04 10.00 6.09
C LYS A 681 -22.54 11.39 5.68
N ASN A 682 -21.23 11.61 5.75
CA ASN A 682 -20.61 12.88 5.44
C ASN A 682 -20.29 13.03 3.94
N ARG A 683 -20.37 11.95 3.15
CA ARG A 683 -20.03 11.98 1.71
C ARG A 683 -20.92 12.96 0.96
N ARG A 684 -20.27 13.90 0.28
CA ARG A 684 -20.89 14.73 -0.74
C ARG A 684 -20.71 14.03 -2.08
N LEU A 685 -21.82 13.66 -2.68
CA LEU A 685 -21.83 12.90 -3.91
C LEU A 685 -21.57 13.83 -5.09
N TYR A 686 -20.83 13.36 -6.09
CA TYR A 686 -20.57 14.12 -7.30
C TYR A 686 -21.82 14.21 -8.17
N ASP A 687 -22.14 15.42 -8.59
CA ASP A 687 -23.19 15.74 -9.56
C ASP A 687 -22.57 15.93 -10.94
N ILE A 688 -22.65 14.91 -11.75
CA ILE A 688 -22.00 14.88 -13.07
C ILE A 688 -22.59 15.90 -14.05
N PRO A 689 -23.93 16.04 -14.20
CA PRO A 689 -24.53 17.11 -15.02
C PRO A 689 -24.08 18.51 -14.58
N TYR A 690 -24.06 18.80 -13.29
CA TYR A 690 -23.58 20.08 -12.75
C TYR A 690 -22.11 20.33 -13.10
N SER A 691 -21.27 19.33 -12.88
CA SER A 691 -19.83 19.43 -13.17
C SER A 691 -19.54 19.73 -14.64
N TYR A 692 -20.23 19.03 -15.55
CA TYR A 692 -20.10 19.32 -16.98
C TYR A 692 -20.59 20.73 -17.35
N GLY A 693 -21.76 21.15 -16.84
CA GLY A 693 -22.34 22.46 -17.13
C GLY A 693 -21.46 23.61 -16.65
N ARG A 694 -20.89 23.50 -15.46
CA ARG A 694 -19.97 24.49 -14.89
C ARG A 694 -18.69 24.62 -15.73
N HIS A 695 -18.03 23.53 -16.08
CA HIS A 695 -16.81 23.55 -16.89
C HIS A 695 -17.03 24.06 -18.32
N GLU A 696 -18.18 23.79 -18.92
CA GLU A 696 -18.53 24.39 -20.21
C GLU A 696 -18.77 25.91 -20.12
N ALA A 697 -19.40 26.36 -19.03
CA ALA A 697 -19.63 27.79 -18.78
C ALA A 697 -18.29 28.52 -18.54
N GLU A 698 -17.38 27.95 -17.74
CA GLU A 698 -16.05 28.51 -17.51
C GLU A 698 -15.19 28.53 -18.77
N ARG A 699 -15.26 27.51 -19.61
CA ARG A 699 -14.60 27.51 -20.93
C ARG A 699 -15.18 28.56 -21.89
N LYS A 700 -16.49 28.81 -21.81
CA LYS A 700 -17.14 29.88 -22.59
C LYS A 700 -16.74 31.24 -22.05
N SER A 701 -16.77 31.50 -20.76
CA SER A 701 -16.35 32.79 -20.16
C SER A 701 -14.87 33.06 -20.43
N ARG A 702 -13.98 32.11 -20.28
CA ARG A 702 -12.54 32.23 -20.64
C ARG A 702 -12.32 32.46 -22.14
N ARG A 703 -13.20 31.92 -23.00
CA ARG A 703 -13.18 32.23 -24.44
C ARG A 703 -13.69 33.64 -24.74
N GLU A 704 -14.67 34.13 -24.00
CA GLU A 704 -15.23 35.47 -24.09
C GLU A 704 -14.30 36.52 -23.46
N GLU A 705 -13.65 36.24 -22.34
CA GLU A 705 -12.62 37.07 -21.70
C GLU A 705 -11.31 37.10 -22.52
N ASN A 706 -10.95 36.03 -23.19
CA ASN A 706 -9.83 35.91 -24.09
C ASN A 706 -10.23 36.22 -25.54
N GLY A 707 -11.25 37.01 -25.77
CA GLY A 707 -11.64 37.57 -27.07
C GLY A 707 -10.54 38.38 -27.78
N CYS A 708 -9.31 38.27 -27.29
CA CYS A 708 -8.10 38.69 -27.94
C CYS A 708 -7.31 37.45 -28.39
N SER A 709 -7.45 37.11 -29.65
CA SER A 709 -6.92 35.93 -30.33
C SER A 709 -5.39 35.83 -30.38
N HIS A 710 -4.64 36.62 -29.65
CA HIS A 710 -3.17 36.65 -29.67
C HIS A 710 -2.51 35.73 -28.60
N ALA A 711 -3.10 35.56 -27.41
CA ALA A 711 -2.44 34.78 -26.36
C ALA A 711 -2.42 33.27 -26.64
N PHE A 712 -3.46 32.74 -27.30
CA PHE A 712 -3.51 31.31 -27.64
C PHE A 712 -2.61 30.98 -28.85
N GLN A 713 -2.44 31.90 -29.78
CA GLN A 713 -1.47 31.78 -30.87
C GLN A 713 -0.03 31.96 -30.39
N GLU A 714 0.23 32.75 -29.35
CA GLU A 714 1.54 32.87 -28.71
C GLU A 714 1.88 31.65 -27.85
N ALA A 715 0.93 31.09 -27.11
CA ALA A 715 1.13 29.85 -26.41
C ALA A 715 1.36 28.67 -27.37
N GLN A 716 0.60 28.58 -28.45
CA GLN A 716 0.85 27.60 -29.52
C GLN A 716 2.17 27.85 -30.28
N LYS A 717 2.54 29.10 -30.49
CA LYS A 717 3.85 29.44 -31.05
C LYS A 717 4.99 29.18 -30.09
N SER A 718 4.81 29.34 -28.79
CA SER A 718 5.83 28.95 -27.80
C SER A 718 6.01 27.42 -27.72
N TRP A 719 4.95 26.63 -27.91
CA TRP A 719 5.05 25.19 -28.00
C TRP A 719 5.67 24.70 -29.31
N THR A 720 5.29 25.33 -30.44
CA THR A 720 5.93 25.06 -31.73
C THR A 720 7.38 25.56 -31.79
N HIS A 721 7.73 26.66 -31.11
CA HIS A 721 9.12 27.10 -30.96
C HIS A 721 9.97 26.14 -30.09
N ILE A 722 9.36 25.44 -29.13
CA ILE A 722 10.05 24.39 -28.37
C ILE A 722 10.27 23.13 -29.23
N GLU A 723 9.32 22.80 -30.11
CA GLU A 723 9.49 21.68 -31.07
C GLU A 723 10.44 22.05 -32.23
N GLU A 724 10.45 23.31 -32.71
CA GLU A 724 11.38 23.75 -33.76
C GLU A 724 12.83 23.92 -33.27
N HIS A 725 13.04 24.19 -31.97
CA HIS A 725 14.39 24.20 -31.37
C HIS A 725 14.88 22.82 -30.94
N ALA A 726 14.02 21.83 -30.81
CA ALA A 726 14.42 20.43 -30.58
C ALA A 726 15.03 19.78 -31.84
N GLY A 727 14.94 20.43 -33.00
CA GLY A 727 15.45 19.92 -34.28
C GLY A 727 16.85 20.42 -34.70
N LYS A 728 17.50 21.28 -33.92
CA LYS A 728 18.92 21.65 -34.19
C LYS A 728 19.80 20.96 -33.14
N LYS A 729 20.55 19.98 -33.59
CA LYS A 729 21.69 19.42 -32.87
C LYS A 729 22.68 20.59 -32.57
N GLU A 730 22.56 21.17 -31.39
CA GLU A 730 23.67 21.86 -30.79
C GLU A 730 24.56 20.76 -30.16
N GLY A 731 25.79 20.75 -30.63
CA GLY A 731 26.85 19.92 -30.10
C GLY A 731 27.07 20.19 -28.61
N PRO A 732 27.80 19.33 -27.91
CA PRO A 732 27.98 19.40 -26.47
C PRO A 732 28.51 20.80 -26.12
N VAL A 733 27.75 21.51 -25.26
CA VAL A 733 28.26 22.69 -24.58
C VAL A 733 29.36 22.23 -23.66
N GLU A 734 30.60 22.39 -24.07
CA GLU A 734 31.77 22.27 -23.21
C GLU A 734 31.70 23.37 -22.15
N ILE A 735 31.24 23.01 -20.96
CA ILE A 735 31.55 23.78 -19.78
C ILE A 735 32.95 23.36 -19.37
N GLU A 736 33.97 24.16 -19.76
CA GLU A 736 35.31 24.07 -19.21
C GLU A 736 35.28 24.34 -17.71
N THR A 737 35.11 23.26 -16.91
CA THR A 737 35.54 23.25 -15.51
C THR A 737 36.91 22.59 -15.46
N ALA A 738 37.85 23.21 -14.79
CA ALA A 738 39.22 22.77 -14.68
C ALA A 738 39.29 21.32 -14.17
N GLN A 739 39.60 20.40 -15.06
CA GLN A 739 39.95 19.02 -14.69
C GLN A 739 41.42 19.00 -14.28
N GLU A 740 41.76 18.29 -13.22
CA GLU A 740 43.16 18.00 -12.89
C GLU A 740 43.84 17.28 -14.07
N PRO A 741 45.11 17.64 -14.41
CA PRO A 741 45.79 17.00 -15.53
C PRO A 741 45.93 15.50 -15.31
N GLY A 742 45.31 14.69 -16.17
CA GLY A 742 45.38 13.22 -16.16
C GLY A 742 44.20 12.45 -15.62
N MET A 743 43.19 13.12 -15.04
CA MET A 743 42.00 12.45 -14.50
C MET A 743 40.72 12.87 -15.25
N VAL A 744 39.97 11.92 -15.78
CA VAL A 744 38.68 12.16 -16.47
C VAL A 744 37.58 11.39 -15.77
N ARG A 745 36.49 12.07 -15.44
CA ARG A 745 35.32 11.48 -14.76
C ARG A 745 34.08 11.54 -15.63
N TYR A 746 33.35 10.42 -15.78
CA TYR A 746 32.05 10.35 -16.45
C TYR A 746 30.97 9.90 -15.47
N LEU A 747 29.93 10.71 -15.30
CA LEU A 747 28.76 10.33 -14.52
C LEU A 747 27.63 9.89 -15.45
N PHE A 748 27.38 8.61 -15.50
CA PHE A 748 26.26 8.02 -16.25
C PHE A 748 24.97 8.18 -15.47
N THR A 749 23.98 8.81 -16.11
CA THR A 749 22.65 9.06 -15.53
C THR A 749 21.55 8.69 -16.51
N THR A 750 20.31 8.58 -16.02
CA THR A 750 19.11 8.50 -16.86
C THR A 750 18.14 9.61 -16.47
N LYS A 751 17.24 10.00 -17.38
CA LYS A 751 16.29 11.11 -17.18
C LYS A 751 15.35 10.87 -15.98
N THR A 752 15.04 9.62 -15.70
CA THR A 752 14.06 9.21 -14.66
C THR A 752 14.68 8.75 -13.35
N CYS A 753 16.00 8.72 -13.21
CA CYS A 753 16.71 8.15 -12.07
C CYS A 753 16.80 9.12 -10.88
N PRO A 754 16.11 8.86 -9.75
CA PRO A 754 16.18 9.69 -8.55
C PRO A 754 17.60 9.72 -7.93
N ASN A 755 18.27 8.56 -7.91
CA ASN A 755 19.63 8.40 -7.37
C ASN A 755 20.67 9.19 -8.16
N CYS A 756 20.39 9.50 -9.41
CA CYS A 756 21.26 10.36 -10.22
C CYS A 756 21.26 11.80 -9.72
N LYS A 757 20.15 12.30 -9.19
CA LYS A 757 20.10 13.61 -8.54
C LYS A 757 20.91 13.63 -7.24
N VAL A 758 20.88 12.52 -6.49
CA VAL A 758 21.67 12.35 -5.26
C VAL A 758 23.15 12.29 -5.59
N ALA A 759 23.55 11.50 -6.60
CA ALA A 759 24.93 11.42 -7.05
C ALA A 759 25.49 12.77 -7.51
N LYS A 760 24.70 13.56 -8.27
CA LYS A 760 25.06 14.92 -8.66
C LYS A 760 25.27 15.85 -7.45
N ARG A 761 24.47 15.71 -6.41
CA ARG A 761 24.58 16.49 -5.16
C ARG A 761 25.81 16.07 -4.34
N ILE A 762 26.12 14.76 -4.30
CA ILE A 762 27.30 14.22 -3.62
C ILE A 762 28.59 14.69 -4.29
N LEU A 763 28.65 14.66 -5.61
CA LEU A 763 29.79 15.15 -6.39
C LEU A 763 29.98 16.68 -6.27
N GLY A 764 28.91 17.42 -6.00
CA GLY A 764 28.96 18.85 -5.72
C GLY A 764 29.70 19.64 -6.81
N ASN A 765 30.86 20.20 -6.47
CA ASN A 765 31.71 21.00 -7.36
C ASN A 765 32.83 20.17 -8.05
N GLU A 766 32.83 18.84 -7.86
CA GLU A 766 33.78 17.98 -8.58
C GLU A 766 33.55 18.05 -10.09
N ALA A 767 34.65 18.11 -10.87
CA ALA A 767 34.55 18.15 -12.33
C ALA A 767 34.24 16.74 -12.89
N TYR A 768 33.13 16.62 -13.61
CA TYR A 768 32.75 15.38 -14.32
C TYR A 768 31.96 15.69 -15.60
N THR A 769 32.04 14.80 -16.57
CA THR A 769 31.21 14.85 -17.77
C THR A 769 29.94 14.05 -17.53
N LEU A 770 28.78 14.69 -17.66
CA LEU A 770 27.49 14.04 -17.54
C LEU A 770 27.16 13.25 -18.81
N VAL A 771 26.86 11.97 -18.68
CA VAL A 771 26.49 11.09 -19.80
C VAL A 771 25.07 10.59 -19.58
N ASP A 772 24.16 10.86 -20.49
CA ASP A 772 22.86 10.21 -20.52
C ASP A 772 23.03 8.79 -21.05
N ALA A 773 22.76 7.80 -20.18
CA ALA A 773 22.97 6.40 -20.50
C ALA A 773 21.96 5.86 -21.53
N GLU A 774 20.82 6.52 -21.70
CA GLU A 774 19.79 6.15 -22.68
C GLU A 774 20.18 6.63 -24.09
N GLU A 775 20.85 7.77 -24.17
CA GLU A 775 21.26 8.40 -25.45
C GLU A 775 22.68 7.98 -25.91
N ASN A 776 23.52 7.46 -25.00
CA ASN A 776 24.94 7.17 -25.29
C ASN A 776 25.28 5.68 -25.12
N GLN A 777 24.63 4.83 -25.90
CA GLN A 777 24.79 3.36 -25.80
C GLN A 777 26.23 2.89 -26.12
N GLU A 778 26.98 3.65 -26.90
CA GLU A 778 28.39 3.36 -27.23
C GLU A 778 29.28 3.46 -25.97
N LEU A 779 29.14 4.55 -25.21
CA LEU A 779 29.89 4.73 -23.97
C LEU A 779 29.43 3.76 -22.89
N VAL A 780 28.11 3.48 -22.81
CA VAL A 780 27.55 2.49 -21.91
C VAL A 780 28.16 1.12 -22.13
N SER A 781 28.27 0.69 -23.39
CA SER A 781 28.87 -0.58 -23.78
C SER A 781 30.37 -0.58 -23.52
N ARG A 782 31.07 0.47 -23.88
CA ARG A 782 32.51 0.64 -23.73
C ARG A 782 32.96 0.49 -22.28
N PHE A 783 32.25 1.09 -21.34
CA PHE A 783 32.55 1.05 -19.92
C PHE A 783 31.76 -0.03 -19.16
N GLY A 784 30.95 -0.82 -19.86
CA GLY A 784 30.13 -1.89 -19.25
C GLY A 784 29.20 -1.36 -18.17
N VAL A 785 28.60 -0.19 -18.37
CA VAL A 785 27.68 0.43 -17.41
C VAL A 785 26.35 -0.33 -17.45
N ARG A 786 25.94 -0.89 -16.32
CA ARG A 786 24.73 -1.72 -16.21
C ARG A 786 23.59 -1.05 -15.43
N GLN A 787 23.88 0.06 -14.73
CA GLN A 787 22.87 0.81 -13.96
C GLN A 787 23.32 2.28 -13.79
N ALA A 788 22.38 3.16 -13.51
CA ALA A 788 22.62 4.57 -13.19
C ALA A 788 22.18 4.86 -11.73
N PRO A 789 22.87 5.75 -11.00
CA PRO A 789 24.10 6.43 -11.39
C PRO A 789 25.34 5.53 -11.34
N THR A 790 26.22 5.69 -12.28
CA THR A 790 27.56 5.10 -12.26
C THR A 790 28.58 6.19 -12.57
N LEU A 791 29.58 6.35 -11.71
CA LEU A 791 30.75 7.20 -11.95
C LEU A 791 31.89 6.33 -12.48
N ILE A 792 32.43 6.71 -13.62
CA ILE A 792 33.65 6.13 -14.18
C ILE A 792 34.75 7.17 -13.98
N VAL A 793 35.85 6.75 -13.40
CA VAL A 793 37.05 7.57 -13.22
C VAL A 793 38.17 6.93 -14.02
N LEU A 794 38.77 7.74 -14.89
CA LEU A 794 39.92 7.36 -15.71
C LEU A 794 41.13 8.09 -15.17
N HIS A 795 42.12 7.37 -14.70
CA HIS A 795 43.38 7.91 -14.22
C HIS A 795 44.55 7.05 -14.73
N ASP A 796 45.51 7.67 -15.42
CA ASP A 796 46.72 7.02 -15.94
C ASP A 796 46.50 5.71 -16.74
N GLY A 797 45.34 5.63 -17.46
CA GLY A 797 44.97 4.47 -18.25
C GLY A 797 44.24 3.35 -17.49
N GLU A 798 44.07 3.49 -16.17
CA GLU A 798 43.20 2.63 -15.37
C GLU A 798 41.73 3.16 -15.33
N VAL A 799 40.79 2.24 -15.24
CA VAL A 799 39.36 2.54 -15.23
C VAL A 799 38.80 2.08 -13.89
N GLU A 800 38.39 3.01 -13.06
CA GLU A 800 37.67 2.72 -11.82
C GLU A 800 36.16 2.95 -12.01
N LYS A 801 35.35 2.14 -11.37
CA LYS A 801 33.90 2.15 -11.52
C LYS A 801 33.19 2.16 -10.17
N TYR A 802 32.44 3.22 -9.91
CA TYR A 802 31.66 3.41 -8.69
C TYR A 802 30.17 3.37 -9.05
N VAL A 803 29.54 2.27 -8.72
CA VAL A 803 28.15 2.00 -9.05
C VAL A 803 27.29 2.39 -7.85
N ASN A 804 26.19 3.11 -8.09
CA ASN A 804 25.24 3.72 -7.13
C ASN A 804 25.76 4.92 -6.33
N ALA A 805 24.83 5.68 -5.74
CA ALA A 805 25.12 6.91 -5.02
C ALA A 805 26.01 6.68 -3.78
N SER A 806 25.85 5.55 -3.08
CA SER A 806 26.62 5.23 -1.87
C SER A 806 28.09 4.98 -2.16
N ASN A 807 28.42 4.29 -3.26
CA ASN A 807 29.81 4.07 -3.67
C ASN A 807 30.45 5.35 -4.22
N ILE A 808 29.65 6.20 -4.93
CA ILE A 808 30.10 7.54 -5.35
C ILE A 808 30.40 8.40 -4.14
N LYS A 809 29.59 8.32 -3.07
CA LYS A 809 29.84 9.02 -1.81
C LYS A 809 31.15 8.58 -1.16
N LYS A 810 31.38 7.28 -1.06
CA LYS A 810 32.66 6.72 -0.52
C LYS A 810 33.86 7.20 -1.32
N TYR A 811 33.76 7.25 -2.67
CA TYR A 811 34.80 7.78 -3.54
C TYR A 811 35.12 9.24 -3.17
N VAL A 812 34.14 10.11 -3.07
CA VAL A 812 34.33 11.53 -2.72
C VAL A 812 34.92 11.69 -1.31
N GLU A 813 34.45 10.92 -0.35
CA GLU A 813 35.00 10.90 1.02
C GLU A 813 36.47 10.44 1.04
N THR A 814 36.84 9.49 0.20
CA THR A 814 38.23 9.03 0.07
C THR A 814 39.12 10.08 -0.57
N CYS A 815 38.63 10.78 -1.61
CA CYS A 815 39.35 11.89 -2.25
C CYS A 815 39.60 13.05 -1.29
N HIS A 816 38.65 13.34 -0.38
CA HIS A 816 38.80 14.42 0.61
C HIS A 816 39.63 14.04 1.86
N SER A 817 39.87 12.74 2.08
CA SER A 817 40.62 12.23 3.22
C SER A 817 42.11 12.05 3.00
N LEU A 818 42.62 12.23 1.78
CA LEU A 818 44.05 12.21 1.48
C LEU A 818 44.68 13.60 1.85
N PRO A 819 45.70 13.68 2.73
CA PRO A 819 46.35 14.95 3.00
C PRO A 819 47.11 15.43 1.78
N PHE A 820 46.91 16.69 1.43
CA PHE A 820 47.72 17.41 0.44
C PHE A 820 49.19 17.29 0.77
N THR A 821 49.95 16.40 0.16
CA THR A 821 51.38 16.46 0.10
C THR A 821 51.76 17.34 -1.07
N GLY A 822 51.71 18.64 -0.81
CA GLY A 822 52.35 19.61 -1.66
C GLY A 822 53.86 19.55 -1.45
N THR A 823 54.56 19.27 -2.49
CA THR A 823 55.96 19.64 -2.65
C THR A 823 56.13 20.43 -3.92
N LEU A 824 56.56 21.66 -3.72
CA LEU A 824 57.21 22.66 -4.55
C LEU A 824 57.41 22.32 -6.05
#